data_ac75f7f4996bcafa77370d8c36ef3e5b
#
_entry.id   ac75f7f4996bcafa77370d8c36ef3e5b
#
_cell.length_a   1.000
_cell.length_b   1.000
_cell.length_c   1.000
_cell.angle_alpha   90.00
_cell.angle_beta   90.00
_cell.angle_gamma   90.00
#
_symmetry.space_group_name_H-M   'P 1'
#
loop_
_entity.id
_entity.type
_entity.pdbx_description
1 polymer ?
#
loop_
_entity_poly.entity_id
_entity_poly.type
_entity_poly.pdbx_seq_one_letter_code
_entity_poly.pdbx_strand_id
1 'polypeptide(L)'
;MKILFSLRHSGAIRNFGSVLRRLAAQGHDIHLSFVMADKIDHRGGRIITDLQKECPSITYSELLKRTDVRWFELARATRFTIDLLRYRLPIYAHAIALRARAERRVPRPARWLTKIPIFRWKLFNQAAHRLFLAIERAIPVDPVIEADVLDQQPDLLLVSPLVDLGSDQVDYIKVAKKHGIRSGLCVHSWDNLTNKGLMRVLPDRAYVWNEIQLAEAVDHHGMEASKVVVTGASNYDQWFDWEPSRGPEAFKTEVGLDPDAPYLLYLCSSPFIAATEIDFIEEWIAAVRASGDPMLRNIGLLVRPHPENRQPWHRLDPSTLGNTAIWPLQGANPVDLGARSDYYDSIFHSCGIVGINTSGQIEAGVVGRKVFTVRRPEFADSQAGTLHFHYLTDVGGGLVQVGDDLAEHLAQLKKHVSSEEDGEATRRFVREFVRPHGLEVNATELFVKELVAQGEAGGPNPEKVPFWLLPARWLLAPLAILMHWKIRIVRRRRKAERVASAGGLMSQIIAVPRKLALRTLHGILRRRRVRGFVNRYVIPRVAGDRATFPKMVVTERQIQRLARSPKDKIIVGPWLSEVGFEVLYWIPFLNWVRTHRDFDPERLVVVSRGGVSHWYKPFTDNYFDILDFMSPADYLRANEKRMAQGKQKQRGMSEFDRDILRITKQVLKDKDAEILHPATMYNLFMPYWKRRATIDLVERFTVFCKHQEIDCSDIEDRLPDSYIATRFYFNDAFPDTEQNRVFIAQLLGRLTQKHDVVLLNPGFATDDHWDFTPEGLERLHTVDDLMTPSTNLEIQTKVISRAKAYIGTYGGLSYLPPFYGVSSLALYSRPQGFLYHHLELADRVFLCMNDATFTAIDIRDIDLFNIITGEGFFPTMPREGRDKRVVLGGPGSLDTEKTEQAQAEMKVPEFLSPSAADEEHDEASDDSVLAPPPGREH
;
A
#
# COMPACT_ATOMS: atom_id res chain seq x y z
N MET A 1 30.25 4.60 9.51
CA MET A 1 29.97 4.62 8.07
C MET A 1 28.48 4.71 7.79
N LYS A 2 28.12 5.19 6.60
CA LYS A 2 26.73 5.26 6.13
C LYS A 2 26.42 4.06 5.27
N ILE A 3 25.39 3.31 5.61
CA ILE A 3 24.94 2.11 4.89
C ILE A 3 23.57 2.38 4.30
N LEU A 4 23.43 2.26 2.98
CA LEU A 4 22.14 2.24 2.31
C LEU A 4 21.73 0.79 2.03
N PHE A 5 20.63 0.33 2.63
CA PHE A 5 20.15 -1.03 2.41
C PHE A 5 18.80 -1.01 1.67
N SER A 6 18.84 -1.39 0.39
CA SER A 6 17.64 -1.54 -0.42
C SER A 6 16.98 -2.88 -0.16
N LEU A 7 15.79 -2.85 0.42
CA LEU A 7 14.94 -4.01 0.69
C LEU A 7 13.69 -3.99 -0.21
N ARG A 8 13.12 -5.15 -0.48
CA ARG A 8 11.92 -5.23 -1.33
C ARG A 8 10.71 -4.57 -0.66
N HIS A 9 10.45 -4.91 0.60
CA HIS A 9 9.37 -4.40 1.44
C HIS A 9 9.77 -4.46 2.92
N SER A 10 9.04 -3.78 3.78
CA SER A 10 9.32 -3.69 5.21
C SER A 10 9.38 -5.04 5.94
N GLY A 11 8.55 -6.01 5.55
CA GLY A 11 8.61 -7.36 6.13
C GLY A 11 9.95 -8.10 5.93
N ALA A 12 10.80 -7.65 4.97
CA ALA A 12 12.14 -8.21 4.79
C ALA A 12 13.11 -7.85 5.94
N ILE A 13 12.80 -6.82 6.75
CA ILE A 13 13.58 -6.42 7.92
C ILE A 13 13.77 -7.61 8.88
N ARG A 14 12.75 -8.46 9.03
CA ARG A 14 12.82 -9.64 9.92
C ARG A 14 14.02 -10.57 9.63
N ASN A 15 14.46 -10.61 8.38
CA ASN A 15 15.57 -11.47 7.97
C ASN A 15 16.94 -10.87 8.30
N PHE A 16 16.99 -9.58 8.64
CA PHE A 16 18.23 -8.85 8.92
C PHE A 16 18.20 -8.11 10.26
N GLY A 17 17.18 -8.35 11.10
CA GLY A 17 16.98 -7.61 12.34
C GLY A 17 18.18 -7.66 13.28
N SER A 18 18.81 -8.82 13.45
CA SER A 18 20.03 -8.99 14.27
C SER A 18 21.20 -8.19 13.69
N VAL A 19 21.41 -8.30 12.36
CA VAL A 19 22.48 -7.58 11.65
C VAL A 19 22.30 -6.07 11.75
N LEU A 20 21.08 -5.57 11.54
CA LEU A 20 20.77 -4.14 11.62
C LEU A 20 21.00 -3.57 13.02
N ARG A 21 20.53 -4.29 14.07
CA ARG A 21 20.78 -3.89 15.46
C ARG A 21 22.28 -3.89 15.79
N ARG A 22 23.00 -4.90 15.34
CA ARG A 22 24.43 -5.00 15.62
C ARG A 22 25.25 -3.90 14.94
N LEU A 23 24.94 -3.58 13.68
CA LEU A 23 25.53 -2.45 12.96
C LEU A 23 25.22 -1.10 13.63
N ALA A 24 23.94 -0.89 14.03
CA ALA A 24 23.54 0.31 14.74
C ALA A 24 24.24 0.46 16.09
N ALA A 25 24.39 -0.64 16.85
CA ALA A 25 25.12 -0.65 18.12
C ALA A 25 26.63 -0.36 17.96
N GLN A 26 27.20 -0.61 16.78
CA GLN A 26 28.58 -0.23 16.43
C GLN A 26 28.71 1.23 15.95
N GLY A 27 27.63 2.01 15.97
CA GLY A 27 27.63 3.42 15.60
C GLY A 27 27.58 3.68 14.09
N HIS A 28 27.04 2.75 13.31
CA HIS A 28 26.84 2.96 11.88
C HIS A 28 25.46 3.57 11.59
N ASP A 29 25.41 4.52 10.64
CA ASP A 29 24.18 5.12 10.14
C ASP A 29 23.56 4.23 9.07
N ILE A 30 22.35 3.78 9.25
CA ILE A 30 21.67 2.87 8.34
C ILE A 30 20.44 3.52 7.75
N HIS A 31 20.37 3.57 6.42
CA HIS A 31 19.16 3.99 5.71
C HIS A 31 18.52 2.82 4.96
N LEU A 32 17.25 2.52 5.26
CA LEU A 32 16.48 1.45 4.60
C LEU A 32 15.67 2.05 3.46
N SER A 33 15.89 1.59 2.22
CA SER A 33 15.11 2.02 1.06
C SER A 33 14.22 0.88 0.56
N PHE A 34 12.89 1.09 0.53
CA PHE A 34 11.91 0.07 0.14
C PHE A 34 11.47 0.24 -1.31
N VAL A 35 11.74 -0.77 -2.15
CA VAL A 35 11.40 -0.75 -3.58
C VAL A 35 9.89 -0.85 -3.84
N MET A 36 9.15 -1.50 -2.93
CA MET A 36 7.69 -1.66 -3.00
C MET A 36 7.01 -0.92 -1.83
N ALA A 37 7.03 0.40 -1.90
CA ALA A 37 6.42 1.29 -0.91
C ALA A 37 4.93 0.98 -0.65
N ASP A 38 4.19 0.55 -1.67
CA ASP A 38 2.75 0.20 -1.55
C ASP A 38 2.47 -1.05 -0.69
N LYS A 39 3.52 -1.75 -0.22
CA LYS A 39 3.43 -2.94 0.63
C LYS A 39 4.00 -2.73 2.03
N ILE A 40 4.22 -1.50 2.44
CA ILE A 40 4.29 -1.19 3.86
C ILE A 40 2.86 -1.28 4.37
N ASP A 41 2.40 -2.51 4.60
CA ASP A 41 1.16 -2.75 5.30
C ASP A 41 1.31 -2.28 6.76
N HIS A 42 0.20 -2.08 7.43
CA HIS A 42 0.19 -1.64 8.83
C HIS A 42 0.97 -2.59 9.77
N ARG A 43 1.23 -3.82 9.34
CA ARG A 43 2.07 -4.80 10.08
C ARG A 43 3.56 -4.52 9.87
N GLY A 44 3.98 -4.17 8.64
CA GLY A 44 5.37 -3.79 8.35
C GLY A 44 5.76 -2.44 8.94
N GLY A 45 4.83 -1.51 9.09
CA GLY A 45 5.05 -0.23 9.77
C GLY A 45 5.46 -0.40 11.23
N ARG A 46 4.86 -1.33 11.96
CA ARG A 46 5.25 -1.64 13.35
C ARG A 46 6.70 -2.13 13.44
N ILE A 47 7.13 -3.03 12.54
CA ILE A 47 8.51 -3.54 12.55
C ILE A 47 9.52 -2.39 12.38
N ILE A 48 9.25 -1.44 11.49
CA ILE A 48 10.12 -0.27 11.29
C ILE A 48 10.13 0.60 12.54
N THR A 49 8.93 0.92 13.06
CA THR A 49 8.79 1.79 14.24
C THR A 49 9.47 1.19 15.47
N ASP A 50 9.31 -0.11 15.68
CA ASP A 50 9.95 -0.81 16.81
C ASP A 50 11.48 -0.85 16.65
N LEU A 51 11.96 -1.11 15.43
CA LEU A 51 13.38 -1.08 15.14
C LEU A 51 13.99 0.33 15.34
N GLN A 52 13.26 1.39 14.99
CA GLN A 52 13.71 2.77 15.20
C GLN A 52 13.69 3.21 16.66
N LYS A 53 12.74 2.71 17.47
CA LYS A 53 12.75 2.93 18.92
C LYS A 53 13.99 2.32 19.58
N GLU A 54 14.38 1.12 19.14
CA GLU A 54 15.56 0.42 19.63
C GLU A 54 16.87 1.02 19.07
N CYS A 55 16.86 1.45 17.82
CA CYS A 55 18.02 1.90 17.06
C CYS A 55 17.71 3.22 16.35
N PRO A 56 17.83 4.39 17.00
CA PRO A 56 17.51 5.71 16.42
C PRO A 56 18.36 6.11 15.20
N SER A 57 19.54 5.52 15.02
CA SER A 57 20.41 5.73 13.84
C SER A 57 19.86 5.08 12.57
N ILE A 58 18.77 4.29 12.66
CA ILE A 58 18.15 3.66 11.51
C ILE A 58 17.04 4.57 10.97
N THR A 59 17.21 5.01 9.73
CA THR A 59 16.23 5.80 8.98
C THR A 59 15.67 5.02 7.80
N TYR A 60 14.56 5.48 7.20
CA TYR A 60 14.03 4.81 6.01
C TYR A 60 13.40 5.78 5.01
N SER A 61 13.33 5.36 3.76
CA SER A 61 12.61 6.02 2.69
C SER A 61 11.74 5.03 1.90
N GLU A 62 10.64 5.55 1.36
CA GLU A 62 9.78 4.85 0.42
C GLU A 62 10.00 5.38 -0.99
N LEU A 63 10.35 4.51 -1.92
CA LEU A 63 10.52 4.92 -3.30
C LEU A 63 9.18 5.24 -3.96
N LEU A 64 9.10 6.40 -4.59
CA LEU A 64 7.98 6.77 -5.43
C LEU A 64 7.79 5.78 -6.59
N LYS A 65 6.53 5.53 -6.98
CA LYS A 65 6.22 4.69 -8.16
C LYS A 65 6.93 5.20 -9.42
N ARG A 66 7.82 4.38 -10.00
CA ARG A 66 8.64 4.69 -11.17
C ARG A 66 7.93 4.49 -12.51
N THR A 67 6.62 4.27 -12.49
CA THR A 67 5.81 3.98 -13.68
C THR A 67 5.81 5.08 -14.75
N ASP A 68 6.28 6.26 -14.41
CA ASP A 68 6.40 7.40 -15.33
C ASP A 68 7.82 7.57 -15.94
N VAL A 69 8.78 6.71 -15.55
CA VAL A 69 10.13 6.68 -16.11
C VAL A 69 10.11 6.03 -17.50
N ARG A 70 10.66 6.73 -18.50
CA ARG A 70 10.60 6.30 -19.92
C ARG A 70 11.14 4.89 -20.16
N TRP A 71 12.24 4.52 -19.50
CA TRP A 71 12.94 3.27 -19.71
C TRP A 71 12.39 2.11 -18.85
N PHE A 72 11.52 2.40 -17.90
CA PHE A 72 11.04 1.42 -16.92
C PHE A 72 10.47 0.14 -17.55
N GLU A 73 9.59 0.28 -18.53
CA GLU A 73 8.91 -0.87 -19.15
C GLU A 73 9.86 -1.69 -20.05
N LEU A 74 10.80 -1.04 -20.72
CA LEU A 74 11.81 -1.76 -21.51
C LEU A 74 12.78 -2.50 -20.58
N ALA A 75 13.27 -1.86 -19.52
CA ALA A 75 14.12 -2.49 -18.52
C ALA A 75 13.44 -3.72 -17.91
N ARG A 76 12.18 -3.57 -17.47
CA ARG A 76 11.38 -4.65 -16.91
C ARG A 76 11.20 -5.81 -17.90
N ALA A 77 10.86 -5.53 -19.15
CA ALA A 77 10.70 -6.54 -20.18
C ALA A 77 12.01 -7.29 -20.49
N THR A 78 13.13 -6.56 -20.55
CA THR A 78 14.48 -7.13 -20.73
C THR A 78 14.84 -8.05 -19.58
N ARG A 79 14.64 -7.60 -18.33
CA ARG A 79 14.91 -8.36 -17.11
C ARG A 79 14.11 -9.63 -17.04
N PHE A 80 12.79 -9.59 -17.29
CA PHE A 80 11.96 -10.80 -17.35
C PHE A 80 12.38 -11.75 -18.46
N THR A 81 12.87 -11.25 -19.60
CA THR A 81 13.34 -12.12 -20.69
C THR A 81 14.64 -12.83 -20.31
N ILE A 82 15.58 -12.14 -19.66
CA ILE A 82 16.81 -12.75 -19.09
C ILE A 82 16.44 -13.87 -18.13
N ASP A 83 15.50 -13.64 -17.22
CA ASP A 83 15.06 -14.63 -16.25
C ASP A 83 14.42 -15.84 -16.91
N LEU A 84 13.58 -15.62 -17.93
CA LEU A 84 12.93 -16.73 -18.66
C LEU A 84 13.96 -17.61 -19.41
N LEU A 85 15.01 -17.02 -19.97
CA LEU A 85 16.07 -17.78 -20.64
C LEU A 85 16.73 -18.79 -19.70
N ARG A 86 16.91 -18.46 -18.41
CA ARG A 86 17.40 -19.39 -17.38
C ARG A 86 16.55 -20.66 -17.34
N TYR A 87 15.22 -20.53 -17.31
CA TYR A 87 14.30 -21.66 -17.20
C TYR A 87 14.13 -22.47 -18.50
N ARG A 88 14.87 -22.11 -19.58
CA ARG A 88 14.97 -22.91 -20.81
C ARG A 88 16.17 -23.86 -20.80
N LEU A 89 17.07 -23.74 -19.86
CA LEU A 89 18.21 -24.63 -19.72
C LEU A 89 17.78 -26.02 -19.24
N PRO A 90 18.50 -27.11 -19.63
CA PRO A 90 18.15 -28.48 -19.27
C PRO A 90 18.04 -28.73 -17.77
N ILE A 91 18.87 -28.07 -16.95
CA ILE A 91 18.84 -28.19 -15.49
C ILE A 91 17.49 -27.81 -14.88
N TYR A 92 16.70 -26.97 -15.55
CA TYR A 92 15.36 -26.59 -15.15
C TYR A 92 14.25 -27.34 -15.89
N ALA A 93 14.55 -28.48 -16.52
CA ALA A 93 13.57 -29.25 -17.29
C ALA A 93 12.35 -29.66 -16.44
N HIS A 94 12.58 -30.05 -15.20
CA HIS A 94 11.56 -30.48 -14.25
C HIS A 94 10.88 -29.32 -13.49
N ALA A 95 11.40 -28.08 -13.56
CA ALA A 95 10.86 -26.89 -12.90
C ALA A 95 9.70 -26.25 -13.69
N ILE A 96 8.62 -27.01 -13.92
CA ILE A 96 7.50 -26.61 -14.78
C ILE A 96 6.77 -25.38 -14.20
N ALA A 97 6.46 -25.38 -12.91
CA ALA A 97 5.77 -24.30 -12.23
C ALA A 97 6.58 -22.99 -12.24
N LEU A 98 7.92 -23.07 -11.95
CA LEU A 98 8.82 -21.92 -11.99
C LEU A 98 8.89 -21.32 -13.40
N ARG A 99 9.02 -22.16 -14.43
CA ARG A 99 9.04 -21.73 -15.82
C ARG A 99 7.71 -21.07 -16.21
N ALA A 100 6.57 -21.65 -15.84
CA ALA A 100 5.25 -21.08 -16.11
C ALA A 100 5.06 -19.71 -15.42
N ARG A 101 5.57 -19.55 -14.19
CA ARG A 101 5.59 -18.28 -13.47
C ARG A 101 6.41 -17.22 -14.22
N ALA A 102 7.60 -17.55 -14.69
CA ALA A 102 8.43 -16.64 -15.47
C ALA A 102 7.77 -16.29 -16.83
N GLU A 103 7.19 -17.27 -17.54
CA GLU A 103 6.52 -17.05 -18.81
C GLU A 103 5.34 -16.08 -18.72
N ARG A 104 4.59 -16.09 -17.60
CA ARG A 104 3.46 -15.17 -17.39
C ARG A 104 3.90 -13.70 -17.32
N ARG A 105 5.11 -13.43 -16.88
CA ARG A 105 5.67 -12.08 -16.71
C ARG A 105 6.25 -11.50 -17.99
N VAL A 106 6.72 -12.33 -18.92
CA VAL A 106 7.40 -11.91 -20.14
C VAL A 106 6.40 -11.42 -21.20
N PRO A 107 6.68 -10.31 -21.92
CA PRO A 107 5.85 -9.85 -23.04
C PRO A 107 5.63 -10.95 -24.10
N ARG A 108 4.43 -11.01 -24.67
CA ARG A 108 4.05 -12.03 -25.66
C ARG A 108 5.07 -12.26 -26.79
N PRO A 109 5.67 -11.23 -27.45
CA PRO A 109 6.67 -11.43 -28.50
C PRO A 109 7.93 -12.15 -27.98
N ALA A 110 8.48 -11.72 -26.85
CA ALA A 110 9.66 -12.34 -26.24
C ALA A 110 9.38 -13.77 -25.76
N ARG A 111 8.16 -14.01 -25.21
CA ARG A 111 7.71 -15.35 -24.83
C ARG A 111 7.65 -16.29 -26.04
N TRP A 112 7.14 -15.83 -27.19
CA TRP A 112 7.07 -16.60 -28.42
C TRP A 112 8.48 -16.90 -28.94
N LEU A 113 9.36 -15.90 -29.00
CA LEU A 113 10.73 -16.05 -29.43
C LEU A 113 11.49 -17.09 -28.59
N THR A 114 11.39 -17.03 -27.26
CA THR A 114 12.07 -17.98 -26.36
C THR A 114 11.51 -19.39 -26.38
N LYS A 115 10.36 -19.64 -27.02
CA LYS A 115 9.78 -20.97 -27.22
C LYS A 115 10.44 -21.73 -28.39
N ILE A 116 11.17 -21.06 -29.26
CA ILE A 116 11.88 -21.68 -30.39
C ILE A 116 12.89 -22.70 -29.83
N PRO A 117 12.91 -23.95 -30.31
CA PRO A 117 13.72 -25.05 -29.76
C PRO A 117 15.22 -24.74 -29.67
N ILE A 118 15.75 -23.88 -30.54
CA ILE A 118 17.16 -23.48 -30.57
C ILE A 118 17.63 -22.88 -29.23
N PHE A 119 16.74 -22.22 -28.48
CA PHE A 119 17.07 -21.65 -27.16
C PHE A 119 17.20 -22.70 -26.05
N ARG A 120 16.92 -23.99 -26.33
CA ARG A 120 17.24 -25.10 -25.43
C ARG A 120 18.74 -25.48 -25.54
N TRP A 121 19.39 -25.13 -26.63
CA TRP A 121 20.82 -25.40 -26.81
C TRP A 121 21.64 -24.37 -26.02
N LYS A 122 22.58 -24.87 -25.20
CA LYS A 122 23.36 -24.04 -24.26
C LYS A 122 24.03 -22.84 -24.96
N LEU A 123 24.65 -23.05 -26.13
CA LEU A 123 25.32 -21.98 -26.87
C LEU A 123 24.42 -20.85 -27.31
N PHE A 124 23.27 -21.17 -27.91
CA PHE A 124 22.30 -20.16 -28.37
C PHE A 124 21.61 -19.46 -27.22
N ASN A 125 21.30 -20.17 -26.13
CA ASN A 125 20.75 -19.59 -24.90
C ASN A 125 21.75 -18.60 -24.29
N GLN A 126 23.03 -18.96 -24.19
CA GLN A 126 24.09 -18.08 -23.69
C GLN A 126 24.29 -16.86 -24.59
N ALA A 127 24.26 -17.02 -25.92
CA ALA A 127 24.34 -15.89 -26.84
C ALA A 127 23.19 -14.90 -26.66
N ALA A 128 21.96 -15.40 -26.57
CA ALA A 128 20.77 -14.60 -26.29
C ALA A 128 20.89 -13.90 -24.92
N HIS A 129 21.32 -14.63 -23.91
CA HIS A 129 21.52 -14.10 -22.56
C HIS A 129 22.55 -12.94 -22.56
N ARG A 130 23.70 -13.11 -23.24
CA ARG A 130 24.71 -12.05 -23.40
C ARG A 130 24.15 -10.82 -24.13
N LEU A 131 23.33 -11.04 -25.17
CA LEU A 131 22.66 -9.94 -25.90
C LEU A 131 21.73 -9.15 -24.98
N PHE A 132 20.86 -9.83 -24.22
CA PHE A 132 19.94 -9.14 -23.31
C PHE A 132 20.68 -8.48 -22.14
N LEU A 133 21.80 -9.03 -21.66
CA LEU A 133 22.65 -8.34 -20.68
C LEU A 133 23.29 -7.08 -21.26
N ALA A 134 23.72 -7.11 -22.53
CA ALA A 134 24.22 -5.91 -23.21
C ALA A 134 23.13 -4.84 -23.35
N ILE A 135 21.88 -5.25 -23.65
CA ILE A 135 20.71 -4.35 -23.66
C ILE A 135 20.48 -3.77 -22.25
N GLU A 136 20.49 -4.58 -21.19
CA GLU A 136 20.35 -4.09 -19.80
C GLU A 136 21.45 -3.07 -19.44
N ARG A 137 22.71 -3.30 -19.86
CA ARG A 137 23.80 -2.34 -19.65
C ARG A 137 23.61 -1.04 -20.45
N ALA A 138 23.03 -1.12 -21.65
CA ALA A 138 22.73 0.06 -22.48
C ALA A 138 21.60 0.91 -21.89
N ILE A 139 20.62 0.33 -21.17
CA ILE A 139 19.56 1.07 -20.52
C ILE A 139 20.14 1.97 -19.42
N PRO A 140 19.82 3.29 -19.40
CA PRO A 140 20.32 4.20 -18.35
C PRO A 140 19.79 3.80 -16.97
N VAL A 141 20.52 4.21 -15.93
CA VAL A 141 20.07 4.05 -14.55
C VAL A 141 18.73 4.77 -14.33
N ASP A 142 17.93 4.25 -13.40
CA ASP A 142 16.68 4.88 -13.04
C ASP A 142 16.95 6.17 -12.26
N PRO A 143 16.47 7.34 -12.71
CA PRO A 143 16.79 8.61 -12.09
C PRO A 143 16.19 8.78 -10.68
N VAL A 144 15.13 8.03 -10.36
CA VAL A 144 14.52 8.07 -9.00
C VAL A 144 15.42 7.33 -8.02
N ILE A 145 15.92 6.15 -8.42
CA ILE A 145 16.88 5.38 -7.61
C ILE A 145 18.22 6.11 -7.52
N GLU A 146 18.67 6.73 -8.60
CA GLU A 146 19.92 7.48 -8.58
C GLU A 146 19.86 8.65 -7.58
N ALA A 147 18.74 9.38 -7.56
CA ALA A 147 18.53 10.45 -6.59
C ALA A 147 18.49 9.92 -5.14
N ASP A 148 17.75 8.85 -4.88
CA ASP A 148 17.67 8.21 -3.56
C ASP A 148 19.08 7.81 -3.04
N VAL A 149 19.91 7.19 -3.88
CA VAL A 149 21.27 6.81 -3.49
C VAL A 149 22.18 8.02 -3.24
N LEU A 150 22.10 9.04 -4.11
CA LEU A 150 22.95 10.23 -4.00
C LEU A 150 22.57 11.12 -2.81
N ASP A 151 21.29 11.18 -2.46
CA ASP A 151 20.82 11.93 -1.29
C ASP A 151 21.34 11.32 0.02
N GLN A 152 21.51 9.99 0.07
CA GLN A 152 22.04 9.28 1.24
C GLN A 152 23.56 9.28 1.32
N GLN A 153 24.29 9.40 0.20
CA GLN A 153 25.75 9.38 0.14
C GLN A 153 26.37 8.17 0.89
N PRO A 154 26.00 6.93 0.59
CA PRO A 154 26.42 5.77 1.35
C PRO A 154 27.87 5.37 1.04
N ASP A 155 28.60 4.92 2.06
CA ASP A 155 29.89 4.24 1.92
C ASP A 155 29.70 2.80 1.39
N LEU A 156 28.60 2.15 1.80
CA LEU A 156 28.23 0.78 1.42
C LEU A 156 26.76 0.72 1.01
N LEU A 157 26.50 0.15 -0.19
CA LEU A 157 25.15 -0.09 -0.70
C LEU A 157 24.85 -1.59 -0.68
N LEU A 158 23.84 -1.98 0.08
CA LEU A 158 23.38 -3.36 0.19
C LEU A 158 22.03 -3.54 -0.51
N VAL A 159 21.79 -4.71 -1.08
CA VAL A 159 20.53 -5.09 -1.72
C VAL A 159 20.08 -6.49 -1.30
N SER A 160 18.76 -6.66 -1.11
CA SER A 160 18.15 -7.98 -0.89
C SER A 160 16.69 -7.96 -1.38
N PRO A 161 16.23 -8.97 -2.17
CA PRO A 161 16.97 -10.17 -2.62
C PRO A 161 17.71 -10.02 -3.95
N LEU A 162 17.67 -8.91 -4.67
CA LEU A 162 18.21 -8.61 -6.01
C LEU A 162 17.69 -9.55 -7.12
N VAL A 163 17.60 -10.83 -6.84
CA VAL A 163 17.30 -11.93 -7.78
C VAL A 163 15.81 -12.15 -8.04
N ASP A 164 14.92 -11.31 -7.57
CA ASP A 164 13.50 -11.40 -7.92
C ASP A 164 13.29 -11.29 -9.44
N LEU A 165 12.20 -11.94 -9.93
CA LEU A 165 11.85 -11.87 -11.36
C LEU A 165 11.64 -10.42 -11.80
N GLY A 166 12.46 -9.95 -12.73
CA GLY A 166 12.41 -8.59 -13.25
C GLY A 166 12.82 -7.50 -12.24
N SER A 167 13.59 -7.84 -11.19
CA SER A 167 13.94 -6.96 -10.08
C SER A 167 14.40 -5.57 -10.49
N ASP A 168 13.86 -4.56 -9.82
CA ASP A 168 14.24 -3.17 -9.98
C ASP A 168 15.50 -2.81 -9.16
N GLN A 169 15.88 -3.64 -8.19
CA GLN A 169 17.11 -3.45 -7.38
C GLN A 169 18.39 -3.52 -8.21
N VAL A 170 18.33 -4.04 -9.43
CA VAL A 170 19.43 -3.94 -10.40
C VAL A 170 19.89 -2.50 -10.61
N ASP A 171 18.98 -1.53 -10.55
CA ASP A 171 19.33 -0.11 -10.73
C ASP A 171 20.16 0.43 -9.56
N TYR A 172 19.96 -0.05 -8.32
CA TYR A 172 20.85 0.27 -7.19
C TYR A 172 22.30 -0.16 -7.45
N ILE A 173 22.49 -1.39 -7.93
CA ILE A 173 23.84 -1.87 -8.29
C ILE A 173 24.44 -1.07 -9.46
N LYS A 174 23.61 -0.70 -10.45
CA LYS A 174 24.06 0.15 -11.57
C LYS A 174 24.46 1.55 -11.10
N VAL A 175 23.74 2.13 -10.15
CA VAL A 175 24.08 3.43 -9.53
C VAL A 175 25.38 3.30 -8.73
N ALA A 176 25.49 2.27 -7.89
CA ALA A 176 26.71 2.02 -7.11
C ALA A 176 27.94 1.95 -8.01
N LYS A 177 27.91 1.14 -9.07
CA LYS A 177 29.00 1.04 -10.04
C LYS A 177 29.29 2.35 -10.78
N LYS A 178 28.25 3.11 -11.16
CA LYS A 178 28.41 4.41 -11.84
C LYS A 178 29.10 5.44 -10.98
N HIS A 179 28.88 5.42 -9.66
CA HIS A 179 29.39 6.41 -8.72
C HIS A 179 30.54 5.91 -7.84
N GLY A 180 31.02 4.68 -8.06
CA GLY A 180 32.13 4.12 -7.29
C GLY A 180 31.78 3.80 -5.84
N ILE A 181 30.52 3.42 -5.58
CA ILE A 181 30.05 3.01 -4.26
C ILE A 181 30.20 1.49 -4.13
N ARG A 182 30.72 0.99 -3.02
CA ARG A 182 30.75 -0.46 -2.73
C ARG A 182 29.36 -1.04 -2.69
N SER A 183 29.18 -2.22 -3.29
CA SER A 183 27.87 -2.86 -3.39
C SER A 183 27.90 -4.32 -2.95
N GLY A 184 26.86 -4.74 -2.19
CA GLY A 184 26.71 -6.11 -1.69
C GLY A 184 25.32 -6.67 -1.89
N LEU A 185 25.22 -7.95 -2.29
CA LEU A 185 23.99 -8.72 -2.22
C LEU A 185 23.94 -9.48 -0.90
N CYS A 186 22.85 -9.35 -0.16
CA CYS A 186 22.58 -10.12 1.06
C CYS A 186 21.50 -11.18 0.76
N VAL A 187 21.89 -12.45 0.74
CA VAL A 187 20.96 -13.58 0.53
C VAL A 187 20.21 -13.87 1.83
N HIS A 188 18.89 -13.82 1.79
CA HIS A 188 18.04 -13.95 2.98
C HIS A 188 17.20 -15.23 3.04
N SER A 189 17.25 -16.07 2.00
CA SER A 189 16.50 -17.31 1.93
C SER A 189 17.29 -18.38 1.19
N TRP A 190 17.11 -19.61 1.62
CA TRP A 190 17.77 -20.80 1.09
C TRP A 190 17.47 -21.07 -0.40
N ASP A 191 16.38 -20.53 -0.91
CA ASP A 191 15.89 -20.72 -2.29
C ASP A 191 16.20 -19.54 -3.23
N ASN A 192 16.81 -18.46 -2.73
CA ASN A 192 16.93 -17.21 -3.50
C ASN A 192 17.65 -17.39 -4.83
N LEU A 193 18.74 -18.17 -4.84
CA LEU A 193 19.61 -18.28 -6.01
C LEU A 193 19.15 -19.31 -7.03
N THR A 194 18.20 -20.20 -6.68
CA THR A 194 17.70 -21.28 -7.56
C THR A 194 16.35 -21.03 -8.17
N ASN A 195 15.38 -20.45 -7.43
CA ASN A 195 13.98 -20.44 -7.83
C ASN A 195 13.44 -19.09 -8.33
N LYS A 196 14.28 -18.03 -8.38
CA LYS A 196 13.91 -16.68 -8.76
C LYS A 196 14.56 -16.22 -10.07
N GLY A 197 14.88 -14.95 -10.20
CA GLY A 197 15.59 -14.39 -11.35
C GLY A 197 17.11 -14.52 -11.27
N LEU A 198 17.81 -13.85 -12.18
CA LEU A 198 19.26 -13.83 -12.25
C LEU A 198 19.85 -12.53 -11.70
N MET A 199 21.10 -12.57 -11.23
CA MET A 199 21.91 -11.37 -11.04
C MET A 199 22.27 -10.80 -12.41
N ARG A 200 21.60 -9.75 -12.85
CA ARG A 200 21.78 -9.16 -14.20
C ARG A 200 22.94 -8.18 -14.26
N VAL A 201 23.25 -7.58 -13.13
CA VAL A 201 24.45 -6.79 -12.86
C VAL A 201 25.01 -7.30 -11.54
N LEU A 202 26.26 -7.78 -11.58
CA LEU A 202 26.88 -8.40 -10.41
C LEU A 202 27.30 -7.32 -9.41
N PRO A 203 27.00 -7.47 -8.10
CA PRO A 203 27.54 -6.62 -7.04
C PRO A 203 29.02 -6.89 -6.83
N ASP A 204 29.70 -6.09 -6.01
CA ASP A 204 31.12 -6.31 -5.68
C ASP A 204 31.30 -7.50 -4.75
N ARG A 205 30.33 -7.79 -3.88
CA ARG A 205 30.28 -8.96 -3.01
C ARG A 205 28.87 -9.56 -2.97
N ALA A 206 28.81 -10.87 -2.70
CA ALA A 206 27.57 -11.55 -2.32
C ALA A 206 27.80 -12.29 -1.00
N TYR A 207 26.90 -12.09 -0.05
CA TYR A 207 26.91 -12.74 1.25
C TYR A 207 25.86 -13.85 1.24
N VAL A 208 26.33 -15.07 1.46
CA VAL A 208 25.55 -16.31 1.32
C VAL A 208 25.65 -17.14 2.60
N TRP A 209 24.74 -18.09 2.77
CA TRP A 209 24.66 -18.89 3.98
C TRP A 209 25.76 -19.97 4.05
N ASN A 210 26.05 -20.64 2.93
CA ASN A 210 26.89 -21.84 2.91
C ASN A 210 27.57 -22.03 1.56
N GLU A 211 28.41 -23.06 1.46
CA GLU A 211 29.18 -23.42 0.26
C GLU A 211 28.25 -23.79 -0.93
N ILE A 212 27.06 -24.31 -0.67
CA ILE A 212 26.07 -24.63 -1.71
C ILE A 212 25.61 -23.36 -2.40
N GLN A 213 25.23 -22.33 -1.62
CA GLN A 213 24.86 -21.04 -2.18
C GLN A 213 26.04 -20.29 -2.81
N LEU A 214 27.28 -20.53 -2.34
CA LEU A 214 28.47 -20.05 -3.03
C LEU A 214 28.55 -20.68 -4.43
N ALA A 215 28.44 -22.00 -4.54
CA ALA A 215 28.42 -22.70 -5.82
C ALA A 215 27.25 -22.21 -6.72
N GLU A 216 26.04 -21.99 -6.17
CA GLU A 216 24.92 -21.42 -6.90
C GLU A 216 25.21 -20.00 -7.43
N ALA A 217 25.85 -19.14 -6.63
CA ALA A 217 26.24 -17.80 -7.05
C ALA A 217 27.24 -17.83 -8.20
N VAL A 218 28.17 -18.78 -8.18
CA VAL A 218 29.16 -18.98 -9.24
C VAL A 218 28.52 -19.62 -10.49
N ASP A 219 27.88 -20.77 -10.34
CA ASP A 219 27.44 -21.61 -11.46
C ASP A 219 26.20 -21.05 -12.16
N HIS A 220 25.26 -20.49 -11.39
CA HIS A 220 23.98 -20.03 -11.92
C HIS A 220 23.95 -18.53 -12.21
N HIS A 221 24.75 -17.73 -11.50
CA HIS A 221 24.73 -16.27 -11.63
C HIS A 221 26.02 -15.69 -12.19
N GLY A 222 27.11 -16.48 -12.29
CA GLY A 222 28.37 -16.06 -12.87
C GLY A 222 29.19 -15.11 -11.98
N MET A 223 29.01 -15.18 -10.66
CA MET A 223 29.91 -14.50 -9.71
C MET A 223 31.28 -15.18 -9.69
N GLU A 224 32.35 -14.42 -9.45
CA GLU A 224 33.66 -14.99 -9.11
C GLU A 224 33.62 -15.51 -7.66
N ALA A 225 34.13 -16.71 -7.42
CA ALA A 225 34.11 -17.33 -6.09
C ALA A 225 34.77 -16.43 -5.02
N SER A 226 35.85 -15.72 -5.37
CA SER A 226 36.54 -14.76 -4.49
C SER A 226 35.68 -13.55 -4.05
N LYS A 227 34.57 -13.33 -4.72
CA LYS A 227 33.60 -12.26 -4.42
C LYS A 227 32.37 -12.74 -3.65
N VAL A 228 32.31 -14.04 -3.36
CA VAL A 228 31.22 -14.62 -2.58
C VAL A 228 31.74 -14.96 -1.19
N VAL A 229 31.07 -14.49 -0.17
CA VAL A 229 31.45 -14.65 1.24
C VAL A 229 30.40 -15.53 1.92
N VAL A 230 30.83 -16.64 2.47
CA VAL A 230 30.01 -17.52 3.28
C VAL A 230 29.97 -16.96 4.70
N THR A 231 28.78 -16.61 5.18
CA THR A 231 28.56 -15.97 6.50
C THR A 231 27.74 -16.82 7.47
N GLY A 232 27.05 -17.83 6.96
CA GLY A 232 26.00 -18.48 7.69
C GLY A 232 24.64 -17.74 7.55
N ALA A 233 23.60 -18.33 8.06
CA ALA A 233 22.23 -17.84 7.98
C ALA A 233 21.86 -17.00 9.21
N SER A 234 22.26 -15.73 9.22
CA SER A 234 22.08 -14.82 10.37
C SER A 234 20.62 -14.64 10.85
N ASN A 235 19.64 -14.89 9.98
CA ASN A 235 18.23 -14.83 10.35
C ASN A 235 17.80 -15.94 11.31
N TYR A 236 18.60 -16.99 11.45
CA TYR A 236 18.34 -18.10 12.39
C TYR A 236 19.14 -17.98 13.68
N ASP A 237 20.07 -17.06 13.85
CA ASP A 237 20.89 -16.96 15.07
C ASP A 237 20.04 -16.85 16.33
N GLN A 238 18.97 -16.05 16.31
CA GLN A 238 18.05 -15.92 17.44
C GLN A 238 17.41 -17.25 17.86
N TRP A 239 17.28 -18.23 16.96
CA TRP A 239 16.66 -19.53 17.25
C TRP A 239 17.55 -20.44 18.08
N PHE A 240 18.86 -20.23 18.09
CA PHE A 240 19.80 -21.02 18.89
C PHE A 240 19.78 -20.62 20.36
N ASP A 241 19.47 -19.35 20.64
CA ASP A 241 19.48 -18.78 21.99
C ASP A 241 18.05 -18.56 22.56
N TRP A 242 17.01 -18.93 21.79
CA TRP A 242 15.65 -18.71 22.21
C TRP A 242 15.18 -19.79 23.17
N GLU A 243 14.51 -19.37 24.24
CA GLU A 243 13.88 -20.25 25.21
C GLU A 243 12.35 -20.21 25.05
N PRO A 244 11.63 -21.32 25.36
CA PRO A 244 10.18 -21.34 25.28
C PRO A 244 9.56 -20.38 26.29
N SER A 245 8.52 -19.69 25.90
CA SER A 245 7.82 -18.72 26.74
C SER A 245 6.90 -19.37 27.77
N ARG A 246 6.52 -20.62 27.56
CA ARG A 246 5.60 -21.43 28.38
C ARG A 246 6.09 -22.86 28.49
N GLY A 247 5.70 -23.53 29.58
CA GLY A 247 5.92 -24.96 29.69
C GLY A 247 5.03 -25.79 28.72
N PRO A 248 5.41 -27.06 28.46
CA PRO A 248 4.71 -27.89 27.47
C PRO A 248 3.23 -28.14 27.81
N GLU A 249 2.89 -28.33 29.06
CA GLU A 249 1.50 -28.57 29.52
C GLU A 249 0.63 -27.30 29.32
N ALA A 250 1.15 -26.13 29.71
CA ALA A 250 0.45 -24.86 29.56
C ALA A 250 0.22 -24.55 28.10
N PHE A 251 1.23 -24.77 27.22
CA PHE A 251 1.10 -24.58 25.79
C PHE A 251 0.05 -25.50 25.17
N LYS A 252 0.11 -26.84 25.47
CA LYS A 252 -0.84 -27.82 24.96
C LYS A 252 -2.28 -27.51 25.37
N THR A 253 -2.50 -27.13 26.64
CA THR A 253 -3.81 -26.71 27.13
C THR A 253 -4.36 -25.50 26.41
N GLU A 254 -3.52 -24.47 26.18
CA GLU A 254 -3.94 -23.24 25.47
C GLU A 254 -4.35 -23.50 24.03
N VAL A 255 -3.61 -24.35 23.30
CA VAL A 255 -3.95 -24.68 21.90
C VAL A 255 -5.07 -25.73 21.78
N GLY A 256 -5.54 -26.32 22.87
CA GLY A 256 -6.64 -27.29 22.90
C GLY A 256 -6.21 -28.74 22.64
N LEU A 257 -4.96 -29.10 22.99
CA LEU A 257 -4.46 -30.46 22.96
C LEU A 257 -4.45 -31.06 24.35
N ASP A 258 -4.45 -32.39 24.40
CA ASP A 258 -4.26 -33.16 25.66
C ASP A 258 -2.90 -32.81 26.29
N PRO A 259 -2.85 -32.23 27.50
CA PRO A 259 -1.62 -31.81 28.17
C PRO A 259 -0.65 -32.97 28.47
N ASP A 260 -1.14 -34.20 28.63
CA ASP A 260 -0.34 -35.37 28.98
C ASP A 260 0.23 -36.11 27.74
N ALA A 261 -0.35 -35.92 26.55
CA ALA A 261 0.09 -36.57 25.35
C ALA A 261 1.17 -35.78 24.59
N PRO A 262 2.18 -36.45 23.98
CA PRO A 262 3.06 -35.78 22.99
C PRO A 262 2.27 -35.36 21.76
N TYR A 263 2.81 -34.42 20.95
CA TYR A 263 2.15 -34.02 19.72
C TYR A 263 3.12 -33.87 18.53
N LEU A 264 2.60 -34.14 17.34
CA LEU A 264 3.21 -33.79 16.06
C LEU A 264 2.70 -32.44 15.59
N LEU A 265 3.61 -31.59 15.12
CA LEU A 265 3.25 -30.31 14.54
C LEU A 265 3.24 -30.38 13.01
N TYR A 266 2.10 -30.10 12.39
CA TYR A 266 2.01 -29.91 10.95
C TYR A 266 2.18 -28.45 10.59
N LEU A 267 3.28 -28.11 9.90
CA LEU A 267 3.55 -26.77 9.41
C LEU A 267 3.06 -26.62 7.96
N CYS A 268 2.00 -25.85 7.77
CA CYS A 268 1.42 -25.61 6.46
C CYS A 268 2.33 -24.77 5.55
N SER A 269 2.26 -25.05 4.27
CA SER A 269 3.00 -24.35 3.21
C SER A 269 2.22 -23.16 2.68
N SER A 270 2.92 -22.27 1.94
CA SER A 270 2.24 -21.19 1.22
C SER A 270 1.35 -21.71 0.09
N PRO A 271 0.33 -20.95 -0.36
CA PRO A 271 -0.55 -21.36 -1.46
C PRO A 271 0.19 -21.65 -2.78
N PHE A 272 1.37 -21.06 -2.95
CA PHE A 272 2.21 -21.34 -4.13
C PHE A 272 2.83 -22.73 -4.09
N ILE A 273 3.12 -23.24 -2.91
CA ILE A 273 3.74 -24.56 -2.69
C ILE A 273 2.66 -25.66 -2.70
N ALA A 274 1.58 -25.46 -1.94
CA ALA A 274 0.53 -26.45 -1.76
C ALA A 274 -0.85 -25.76 -1.68
N ALA A 275 -1.47 -25.55 -2.86
CA ALA A 275 -2.76 -24.85 -2.97
C ALA A 275 -3.94 -25.64 -2.36
N THR A 276 -3.87 -26.98 -2.37
CA THR A 276 -4.90 -27.89 -1.86
C THR A 276 -4.44 -28.65 -0.62
N GLU A 277 -3.58 -28.04 0.18
CA GLU A 277 -2.95 -28.70 1.33
C GLU A 277 -3.95 -29.17 2.39
N ILE A 278 -5.08 -28.48 2.53
CA ILE A 278 -6.13 -28.86 3.49
C ILE A 278 -6.73 -30.24 3.21
N ASP A 279 -6.90 -30.60 1.92
CA ASP A 279 -7.45 -31.92 1.53
C ASP A 279 -6.46 -33.03 1.92
N PHE A 280 -5.17 -32.78 1.76
CA PHE A 280 -4.12 -33.70 2.22
C PHE A 280 -4.04 -33.77 3.75
N ILE A 281 -4.18 -32.68 4.45
CA ILE A 281 -4.17 -32.64 5.92
C ILE A 281 -5.32 -33.48 6.48
N GLU A 282 -6.51 -33.38 5.88
CA GLU A 282 -7.68 -34.18 6.23
C GLU A 282 -7.39 -35.68 6.07
N GLU A 283 -6.83 -36.08 4.91
CA GLU A 283 -6.39 -37.47 4.62
C GLU A 283 -5.32 -37.96 5.63
N TRP A 284 -4.32 -37.10 5.90
CA TRP A 284 -3.23 -37.41 6.82
C TRP A 284 -3.72 -37.60 8.27
N ILE A 285 -4.57 -36.73 8.78
CA ILE A 285 -5.17 -36.86 10.11
C ILE A 285 -5.96 -38.17 10.20
N ALA A 286 -6.81 -38.46 9.21
CA ALA A 286 -7.59 -39.69 9.18
C ALA A 286 -6.69 -40.94 9.18
N ALA A 287 -5.60 -40.94 8.43
CA ALA A 287 -4.64 -42.03 8.37
C ALA A 287 -3.87 -42.21 9.71
N VAL A 288 -3.49 -41.16 10.38
CA VAL A 288 -2.87 -41.22 11.73
C VAL A 288 -3.87 -41.80 12.73
N ARG A 289 -5.13 -41.39 12.70
CA ARG A 289 -6.20 -41.87 13.62
C ARG A 289 -6.60 -43.33 13.35
N ALA A 290 -6.46 -43.79 12.10
CA ALA A 290 -6.67 -45.17 11.72
C ALA A 290 -5.47 -46.10 11.97
N SER A 291 -4.36 -45.54 12.50
CA SER A 291 -3.16 -46.35 12.80
C SER A 291 -3.44 -47.48 13.78
N GLY A 292 -2.92 -48.69 13.45
CA GLY A 292 -2.94 -49.81 14.39
C GLY A 292 -2.06 -49.65 15.65
N ASP A 293 -1.16 -48.65 15.63
CA ASP A 293 -0.29 -48.33 16.76
C ASP A 293 -0.99 -47.37 17.72
N PRO A 294 -1.18 -47.76 19.02
CA PRO A 294 -1.90 -46.91 19.96
C PRO A 294 -1.22 -45.57 20.27
N MET A 295 0.12 -45.51 20.25
CA MET A 295 0.85 -44.26 20.51
C MET A 295 0.64 -43.28 19.37
N LEU A 296 0.79 -43.75 18.12
CA LEU A 296 0.58 -42.89 16.95
C LEU A 296 -0.90 -42.52 16.78
N ARG A 297 -1.84 -43.45 17.03
CA ARG A 297 -3.28 -43.18 16.95
C ARG A 297 -3.78 -42.11 17.93
N ASN A 298 -3.22 -42.03 19.12
CA ASN A 298 -3.66 -41.14 20.21
C ASN A 298 -2.81 -39.86 20.31
N ILE A 299 -1.72 -39.73 19.52
CA ILE A 299 -0.82 -38.57 19.56
C ILE A 299 -1.59 -37.29 19.30
N GLY A 300 -1.20 -36.19 19.93
CA GLY A 300 -1.69 -34.86 19.60
C GLY A 300 -1.29 -34.45 18.20
N LEU A 301 -2.19 -33.80 17.45
CA LEU A 301 -1.91 -33.25 16.14
C LEU A 301 -2.18 -31.74 16.16
N LEU A 302 -1.14 -30.93 16.09
CA LEU A 302 -1.25 -29.48 15.98
C LEU A 302 -1.06 -29.07 14.52
N VAL A 303 -2.09 -28.54 13.88
CA VAL A 303 -2.00 -27.98 12.53
C VAL A 303 -1.79 -26.47 12.64
N ARG A 304 -0.71 -25.96 12.05
CA ARG A 304 -0.42 -24.53 12.03
C ARG A 304 -0.56 -23.96 10.62
N PRO A 305 -1.67 -23.23 10.33
CA PRO A 305 -1.95 -22.64 9.04
C PRO A 305 -0.88 -21.62 8.63
N HIS A 306 -0.53 -21.63 7.34
CA HIS A 306 0.33 -20.58 6.78
C HIS A 306 -0.44 -19.24 6.67
N PRO A 307 0.14 -18.09 7.06
CA PRO A 307 -0.56 -16.80 7.09
C PRO A 307 -1.18 -16.34 5.76
N GLU A 308 -0.58 -16.74 4.65
CA GLU A 308 -1.07 -16.41 3.30
C GLU A 308 -2.00 -17.49 2.70
N ASN A 309 -2.16 -18.64 3.39
CA ASN A 309 -2.99 -19.75 2.89
C ASN A 309 -4.41 -19.64 3.45
N ARG A 310 -5.30 -18.97 2.72
CA ARG A 310 -6.71 -18.76 3.09
C ARG A 310 -7.55 -20.01 2.77
N GLN A 311 -7.18 -21.16 3.31
CA GLN A 311 -7.97 -22.37 3.20
C GLN A 311 -9.26 -22.26 4.04
N PRO A 312 -10.32 -23.02 3.67
CA PRO A 312 -11.54 -23.09 4.46
C PRO A 312 -11.34 -23.96 5.72
N TRP A 313 -10.51 -23.49 6.66
CA TRP A 313 -10.16 -24.23 7.90
C TRP A 313 -11.37 -24.66 8.73
N HIS A 314 -12.52 -23.98 8.58
CA HIS A 314 -13.80 -24.37 9.17
C HIS A 314 -14.35 -25.71 8.66
N ARG A 315 -13.79 -26.30 7.57
CA ARG A 315 -14.14 -27.66 7.13
C ARG A 315 -13.62 -28.74 8.07
N LEU A 316 -12.49 -28.45 8.71
CA LEU A 316 -11.90 -29.36 9.70
C LEU A 316 -12.45 -28.98 11.07
N ASP A 317 -13.39 -29.79 11.59
CA ASP A 317 -13.86 -29.61 12.97
C ASP A 317 -12.96 -30.40 13.92
N PRO A 318 -12.07 -29.73 14.70
CA PRO A 318 -11.15 -30.41 15.59
C PRO A 318 -11.86 -31.33 16.59
N SER A 319 -13.10 -31.02 17.00
CA SER A 319 -13.88 -31.80 17.97
C SER A 319 -14.19 -33.22 17.48
N THR A 320 -14.20 -33.43 16.16
CA THR A 320 -14.47 -34.74 15.53
C THR A 320 -13.19 -35.51 15.19
N LEU A 321 -12.02 -34.89 15.28
CA LEU A 321 -10.73 -35.42 14.84
C LEU A 321 -9.85 -35.97 15.97
N GLY A 322 -10.43 -36.16 17.14
CA GLY A 322 -9.72 -36.63 18.35
C GLY A 322 -8.77 -35.54 18.88
N ASN A 323 -7.64 -35.94 19.49
CA ASN A 323 -6.65 -35.02 20.04
C ASN A 323 -5.97 -34.18 18.92
N THR A 324 -6.73 -33.26 18.31
CA THR A 324 -6.31 -32.46 17.14
C THR A 324 -6.68 -30.98 17.37
N ALA A 325 -5.76 -30.07 17.09
CA ALA A 325 -5.98 -28.62 17.16
C ALA A 325 -5.48 -27.91 15.92
N ILE A 326 -6.12 -26.79 15.56
CA ILE A 326 -5.71 -25.88 14.49
C ILE A 326 -5.41 -24.53 15.14
N TRP A 327 -4.14 -24.13 15.18
CA TRP A 327 -3.72 -22.95 15.92
C TRP A 327 -2.59 -22.17 15.24
N PRO A 328 -2.70 -20.82 15.15
CA PRO A 328 -3.96 -20.07 15.26
C PRO A 328 -4.83 -20.28 14.04
N LEU A 329 -6.14 -20.33 14.18
CA LEU A 329 -7.10 -20.77 13.15
C LEU A 329 -6.99 -20.03 11.81
N GLN A 330 -6.64 -18.74 11.84
CA GLN A 330 -6.49 -17.94 10.61
C GLN A 330 -5.03 -17.84 10.14
N GLY A 331 -4.11 -18.55 10.77
CA GLY A 331 -2.69 -18.36 10.59
C GLY A 331 -2.21 -17.03 11.19
N ALA A 332 -1.02 -17.03 11.78
CA ALA A 332 -0.37 -15.80 12.25
C ALA A 332 0.99 -15.65 11.59
N ASN A 333 1.28 -14.45 11.11
CA ASN A 333 2.63 -14.13 10.69
C ASN A 333 3.43 -13.79 11.96
N PRO A 334 4.54 -14.47 12.27
CA PRO A 334 5.32 -14.24 13.50
C PRO A 334 6.12 -12.94 13.41
N VAL A 335 5.43 -11.79 13.44
CA VAL A 335 6.03 -10.45 13.29
C VAL A 335 6.29 -9.78 14.65
N ASP A 336 5.39 -9.90 15.59
CA ASP A 336 5.56 -9.39 16.95
C ASP A 336 6.14 -10.46 17.91
N LEU A 337 6.58 -10.03 19.08
CA LEU A 337 7.24 -10.91 20.04
C LEU A 337 6.31 -12.05 20.49
N GLY A 338 5.03 -11.76 20.76
CA GLY A 338 4.07 -12.77 21.20
C GLY A 338 3.82 -13.84 20.14
N ALA A 339 3.58 -13.42 18.88
CA ALA A 339 3.38 -14.36 17.77
C ALA A 339 4.64 -15.19 17.47
N ARG A 340 5.84 -14.60 17.67
CA ARG A 340 7.12 -15.32 17.54
C ARG A 340 7.30 -16.36 18.65
N SER A 341 7.05 -15.99 19.90
CA SER A 341 7.13 -16.91 21.04
C SER A 341 6.16 -18.06 20.87
N ASP A 342 4.92 -17.79 20.50
CA ASP A 342 3.91 -18.81 20.22
C ASP A 342 4.32 -19.76 19.08
N TYR A 343 4.95 -19.21 18.04
CA TYR A 343 5.47 -19.99 16.93
C TYR A 343 6.65 -20.88 17.37
N TYR A 344 7.58 -20.32 18.15
CA TYR A 344 8.71 -21.06 18.70
C TYR A 344 8.24 -22.18 19.64
N ASP A 345 7.36 -21.89 20.58
CA ASP A 345 6.81 -22.84 21.53
C ASP A 345 6.15 -24.03 20.80
N SER A 346 5.42 -23.75 19.71
CA SER A 346 4.78 -24.81 18.92
C SER A 346 5.77 -25.78 18.28
N ILE A 347 6.96 -25.31 17.90
CA ILE A 347 8.03 -26.15 17.38
C ILE A 347 8.78 -26.83 18.53
N PHE A 348 9.14 -26.07 19.55
CA PHE A 348 9.96 -26.54 20.66
C PHE A 348 9.32 -27.69 21.46
N HIS A 349 8.02 -27.59 21.71
CA HIS A 349 7.31 -28.61 22.50
C HIS A 349 6.80 -29.80 21.67
N SER A 350 6.90 -29.74 20.33
CA SER A 350 6.53 -30.87 19.47
C SER A 350 7.52 -32.02 19.59
N CYS A 351 7.09 -33.25 19.42
CA CYS A 351 8.00 -34.38 19.30
C CYS A 351 8.56 -34.52 17.86
N GLY A 352 7.86 -34.00 16.84
CA GLY A 352 8.30 -34.03 15.45
C GLY A 352 7.47 -33.10 14.57
N ILE A 353 8.01 -32.76 13.42
CA ILE A 353 7.41 -31.80 12.48
C ILE A 353 7.02 -32.53 11.19
N VAL A 354 5.82 -32.23 10.70
CA VAL A 354 5.36 -32.67 9.36
C VAL A 354 5.05 -31.45 8.49
N GLY A 355 5.36 -31.52 7.21
CA GLY A 355 5.02 -30.44 6.27
C GLY A 355 5.49 -30.75 4.85
N ILE A 356 4.91 -30.10 3.85
CA ILE A 356 5.18 -30.41 2.43
C ILE A 356 6.53 -29.80 1.99
N ASN A 357 6.64 -28.48 2.03
CA ASN A 357 7.87 -27.74 1.72
C ASN A 357 7.75 -26.29 2.26
N THR A 358 8.40 -26.02 3.36
CA THR A 358 8.37 -24.69 4.00
C THR A 358 9.70 -24.38 4.68
N SER A 359 10.04 -23.10 4.78
CA SER A 359 11.24 -22.66 5.57
C SER A 359 11.14 -23.03 7.05
N GLY A 360 9.93 -23.21 7.57
CA GLY A 360 9.70 -23.70 8.93
C GLY A 360 10.34 -25.07 9.23
N GLN A 361 10.61 -25.86 8.19
CA GLN A 361 11.34 -27.13 8.34
C GLN A 361 12.81 -26.90 8.75
N ILE A 362 13.43 -25.83 8.24
CA ILE A 362 14.81 -25.45 8.66
C ILE A 362 14.79 -24.92 10.09
N GLU A 363 13.79 -24.09 10.45
CA GLU A 363 13.58 -23.58 11.80
C GLU A 363 13.42 -24.74 12.80
N ALA A 364 12.65 -25.75 12.45
CA ALA A 364 12.49 -26.98 13.24
C ALA A 364 13.82 -27.72 13.41
N GLY A 365 14.62 -27.82 12.35
CA GLY A 365 15.95 -28.41 12.40
C GLY A 365 16.90 -27.68 13.35
N VAL A 366 16.86 -26.33 13.34
CA VAL A 366 17.66 -25.52 14.27
C VAL A 366 17.27 -25.76 15.73
N VAL A 367 15.97 -25.92 16.00
CA VAL A 367 15.44 -26.29 17.34
C VAL A 367 15.73 -27.76 17.70
N GLY A 368 16.29 -28.53 16.77
CA GLY A 368 16.65 -29.96 17.00
C GLY A 368 15.47 -30.92 16.80
N ARG A 369 14.37 -30.49 16.14
CA ARG A 369 13.22 -31.36 15.85
C ARG A 369 13.42 -32.11 14.54
N LYS A 370 13.02 -33.40 14.51
CA LYS A 370 12.98 -34.18 13.29
C LYS A 370 11.85 -33.72 12.40
N VAL A 371 12.11 -33.75 11.09
CA VAL A 371 11.18 -33.26 10.09
C VAL A 371 10.82 -34.37 9.10
N PHE A 372 9.54 -34.49 8.84
CA PHE A 372 8.96 -35.49 7.96
C PHE A 372 8.16 -34.86 6.82
N THR A 373 8.20 -35.47 5.65
CA THR A 373 7.34 -35.09 4.53
C THR A 373 6.91 -36.34 3.77
N VAL A 374 5.95 -36.20 2.87
CA VAL A 374 5.50 -37.30 2.01
C VAL A 374 5.50 -36.83 0.55
N ARG A 375 5.92 -37.71 -0.35
CA ARG A 375 5.83 -37.43 -1.78
C ARG A 375 4.40 -37.64 -2.26
N ARG A 376 3.86 -36.58 -2.89
CA ARG A 376 2.52 -36.62 -3.48
C ARG A 376 2.59 -36.04 -4.89
N PRO A 377 1.88 -36.65 -5.86
CA PRO A 377 1.83 -36.14 -7.23
C PRO A 377 1.39 -34.67 -7.31
N GLU A 378 0.41 -34.29 -6.48
CA GLU A 378 -0.12 -32.91 -6.40
C GLU A 378 0.91 -31.87 -5.94
N PHE A 379 1.96 -32.27 -5.20
CA PHE A 379 3.02 -31.40 -4.71
C PHE A 379 4.36 -31.61 -5.41
N ALA A 380 4.43 -32.47 -6.42
CA ALA A 380 5.68 -32.82 -7.13
C ALA A 380 6.41 -31.58 -7.69
N ASP A 381 5.68 -30.61 -8.22
CA ASP A 381 6.26 -29.38 -8.78
C ASP A 381 6.98 -28.50 -7.74
N SER A 382 6.55 -28.57 -6.48
CA SER A 382 7.12 -27.79 -5.37
C SER A 382 8.13 -28.58 -4.53
N GLN A 383 8.18 -29.90 -4.67
CA GLN A 383 9.17 -30.79 -4.06
C GLN A 383 10.26 -31.14 -5.10
N ALA A 384 10.21 -32.33 -5.71
CA ALA A 384 11.20 -32.80 -6.67
C ALA A 384 11.36 -31.90 -7.92
N GLY A 385 10.35 -31.08 -8.24
CA GLY A 385 10.41 -30.08 -9.31
C GLY A 385 11.27 -28.85 -9.02
N THR A 386 11.85 -28.74 -7.81
CA THR A 386 12.70 -27.61 -7.42
C THR A 386 14.12 -28.06 -7.05
N LEU A 387 15.13 -27.31 -7.45
CA LEU A 387 16.53 -27.66 -7.13
C LEU A 387 16.81 -27.60 -5.62
N HIS A 388 16.25 -26.62 -4.93
CA HIS A 388 16.54 -26.38 -3.53
C HIS A 388 15.89 -27.39 -2.56
N PHE A 389 14.81 -28.07 -2.95
CA PHE A 389 14.19 -29.09 -2.08
C PHE A 389 15.16 -30.26 -1.79
N HIS A 390 16.03 -30.59 -2.77
CA HIS A 390 17.04 -31.64 -2.59
C HIS A 390 18.06 -31.32 -1.49
N TYR A 391 18.27 -30.05 -1.15
CA TYR A 391 19.15 -29.71 -0.04
C TYR A 391 18.63 -30.19 1.29
N LEU A 392 17.29 -30.17 1.47
CA LEU A 392 16.66 -30.66 2.70
C LEU A 392 16.75 -32.19 2.84
N THR A 393 16.91 -32.90 1.72
CA THR A 393 16.95 -34.37 1.73
C THR A 393 18.38 -34.93 1.73
N ASP A 394 19.36 -34.16 1.24
CA ASP A 394 20.69 -34.70 0.93
C ASP A 394 21.80 -34.11 1.82
N VAL A 395 21.72 -32.83 2.18
CA VAL A 395 22.80 -32.16 2.95
C VAL A 395 22.89 -32.71 4.36
N GLY A 396 24.10 -33.03 4.81
CA GLY A 396 24.36 -33.56 6.16
C GLY A 396 23.72 -34.92 6.44
N GLY A 397 23.26 -35.60 5.39
CA GLY A 397 22.47 -36.84 5.49
C GLY A 397 20.96 -36.63 5.58
N GLY A 398 20.52 -35.41 5.28
CA GLY A 398 19.12 -34.99 5.19
C GLY A 398 18.53 -34.49 6.50
N LEU A 399 17.90 -33.32 6.41
CA LEU A 399 17.04 -32.78 7.47
C LEU A 399 15.67 -33.44 7.45
N VAL A 400 15.10 -33.66 6.24
CA VAL A 400 13.72 -34.11 6.02
C VAL A 400 13.70 -35.58 5.66
N GLN A 401 13.00 -36.38 6.45
CA GLN A 401 12.70 -37.76 6.13
C GLN A 401 11.51 -37.81 5.18
N VAL A 402 11.70 -38.43 4.02
CA VAL A 402 10.70 -38.44 2.96
C VAL A 402 10.05 -39.83 2.89
N GLY A 403 8.73 -39.94 3.08
CA GLY A 403 7.98 -41.14 2.72
C GLY A 403 7.58 -41.10 1.26
N ASP A 404 7.81 -42.16 0.52
CA ASP A 404 7.42 -42.24 -0.89
C ASP A 404 5.90 -42.31 -1.06
N ASP A 405 5.20 -42.80 -0.04
CA ASP A 405 3.74 -42.77 0.10
C ASP A 405 3.31 -42.54 1.54
N LEU A 406 2.01 -42.47 1.76
CA LEU A 406 1.44 -42.22 3.10
C LEU A 406 1.69 -43.40 4.06
N ALA A 407 1.76 -44.64 3.56
CA ALA A 407 2.00 -45.82 4.40
C ALA A 407 3.44 -45.83 4.94
N GLU A 408 4.43 -45.55 4.10
CA GLU A 408 5.82 -45.41 4.49
C GLU A 408 6.01 -44.23 5.46
N HIS A 409 5.36 -43.09 5.17
CA HIS A 409 5.38 -41.92 6.06
C HIS A 409 4.87 -42.27 7.47
N LEU A 410 3.73 -42.98 7.56
CA LEU A 410 3.20 -43.42 8.86
C LEU A 410 4.13 -44.41 9.57
N ALA A 411 4.82 -45.29 8.82
CA ALA A 411 5.82 -46.20 9.40
C ALA A 411 7.02 -45.43 9.97
N GLN A 412 7.46 -44.36 9.26
CA GLN A 412 8.54 -43.46 9.75
C GLN A 412 8.09 -42.72 11.02
N LEU A 413 6.87 -42.16 11.07
CA LEU A 413 6.32 -41.50 12.23
C LEU A 413 6.19 -42.48 13.42
N LYS A 414 5.68 -43.70 13.19
CA LYS A 414 5.59 -44.73 14.22
C LYS A 414 6.96 -45.04 14.81
N LYS A 415 7.96 -45.30 13.98
CA LYS A 415 9.34 -45.54 14.44
C LYS A 415 9.85 -44.40 15.27
N HIS A 416 9.62 -43.13 14.85
CA HIS A 416 10.07 -41.95 15.57
C HIS A 416 9.41 -41.79 16.94
N VAL A 417 8.09 -42.02 17.05
CA VAL A 417 7.35 -41.85 18.32
C VAL A 417 7.72 -42.95 19.32
N SER A 418 8.12 -44.12 18.82
CA SER A 418 8.45 -45.28 19.67
C SER A 418 9.93 -45.42 20.05
N SER A 419 10.83 -44.55 19.51
CA SER A 419 12.27 -44.64 19.81
C SER A 419 12.92 -43.28 19.95
N GLU A 420 13.79 -43.12 20.95
CA GLU A 420 14.74 -41.96 21.01
C GLU A 420 15.84 -42.16 19.96
N GLU A 421 15.61 -41.74 18.75
CA GLU A 421 16.65 -41.72 17.75
C GLU A 421 17.56 -40.49 17.93
N ASP A 422 18.86 -40.66 17.84
CA ASP A 422 19.83 -39.57 17.91
C ASP A 422 19.63 -38.58 16.75
N GLY A 423 19.50 -37.26 17.04
CA GLY A 423 19.30 -36.19 16.08
C GLY A 423 20.56 -35.80 15.29
N GLU A 424 21.53 -36.72 15.11
CA GLU A 424 22.83 -36.43 14.50
C GLU A 424 22.72 -35.93 13.03
N ALA A 425 21.82 -36.49 12.23
CA ALA A 425 21.60 -36.02 10.85
C ALA A 425 21.08 -34.57 10.84
N THR A 426 20.12 -34.25 11.72
CA THR A 426 19.62 -32.88 11.89
C THR A 426 20.73 -31.92 12.30
N ARG A 427 21.56 -32.30 13.30
CA ARG A 427 22.71 -31.48 13.73
C ARG A 427 23.73 -31.27 12.62
N ARG A 428 24.04 -32.31 11.82
CA ARG A 428 24.93 -32.19 10.66
C ARG A 428 24.37 -31.25 9.61
N PHE A 429 23.07 -31.40 9.28
CA PHE A 429 22.41 -30.49 8.37
C PHE A 429 22.51 -29.03 8.85
N VAL A 430 22.20 -28.75 10.10
CA VAL A 430 22.27 -27.40 10.67
C VAL A 430 23.69 -26.86 10.62
N ARG A 431 24.71 -27.68 10.92
CA ARG A 431 26.14 -27.33 10.81
C ARG A 431 26.55 -27.01 9.39
N GLU A 432 26.13 -27.81 8.42
CA GLU A 432 26.58 -27.61 7.02
C GLU A 432 25.77 -26.54 6.29
N PHE A 433 24.48 -26.42 6.60
CA PHE A 433 23.56 -25.57 5.86
C PHE A 433 23.29 -24.21 6.50
N VAL A 434 23.18 -24.15 7.82
CA VAL A 434 22.81 -22.94 8.58
C VAL A 434 24.01 -22.22 9.18
N ARG A 435 24.88 -22.95 9.89
CA ARG A 435 26.10 -22.43 10.57
C ARG A 435 27.37 -23.16 10.10
N PRO A 436 27.83 -22.95 8.85
CA PRO A 436 28.93 -23.70 8.25
C PRO A 436 30.28 -23.49 8.95
N HIS A 437 30.45 -22.42 9.71
CA HIS A 437 31.64 -22.12 10.47
C HIS A 437 31.65 -22.78 11.87
N GLY A 438 30.62 -23.53 12.21
CA GLY A 438 30.47 -24.20 13.50
C GLY A 438 29.19 -23.75 14.22
N LEU A 439 28.56 -24.67 14.97
CA LEU A 439 27.28 -24.39 15.63
C LEU A 439 27.37 -23.25 16.66
N GLU A 440 28.52 -23.08 17.30
CA GLU A 440 28.79 -22.03 18.28
C GLU A 440 29.17 -20.69 17.66
N VAL A 441 29.41 -20.66 16.33
CA VAL A 441 29.82 -19.43 15.63
C VAL A 441 28.59 -18.66 15.21
N ASN A 442 28.41 -17.46 15.74
CA ASN A 442 27.29 -16.59 15.43
C ASN A 442 27.44 -16.01 14.02
N ALA A 443 26.48 -16.33 13.14
CA ALA A 443 26.49 -15.89 11.73
C ALA A 443 26.32 -14.37 11.60
N THR A 444 25.56 -13.73 12.49
CA THR A 444 25.38 -12.28 12.53
C THR A 444 26.69 -11.55 12.76
N GLU A 445 27.53 -12.02 13.68
CA GLU A 445 28.82 -11.39 13.97
C GLU A 445 29.80 -11.50 12.79
N LEU A 446 29.86 -12.67 12.13
CA LEU A 446 30.65 -12.84 10.91
C LEU A 446 30.14 -11.93 9.79
N PHE A 447 28.82 -11.88 9.60
CA PHE A 447 28.22 -11.08 8.56
C PHE A 447 28.51 -9.59 8.77
N VAL A 448 28.31 -9.08 9.99
CA VAL A 448 28.60 -7.69 10.34
C VAL A 448 30.07 -7.36 10.14
N LYS A 449 31.00 -8.24 10.59
CA LYS A 449 32.43 -8.08 10.38
C LYS A 449 32.79 -7.92 8.90
N GLU A 450 32.23 -8.76 8.04
CA GLU A 450 32.50 -8.71 6.59
C GLU A 450 31.89 -7.47 5.93
N LEU A 451 30.69 -7.02 6.38
CA LEU A 451 30.08 -5.77 5.91
C LEU A 451 30.91 -4.54 6.29
N VAL A 452 31.39 -4.48 7.53
CA VAL A 452 32.25 -3.38 8.00
C VAL A 452 33.55 -3.34 7.21
N ALA A 453 34.23 -4.50 7.08
CA ALA A 453 35.47 -4.59 6.32
C ALA A 453 35.30 -4.16 4.85
N GLN A 454 34.14 -4.46 4.25
CA GLN A 454 33.87 -4.03 2.89
C GLN A 454 33.60 -2.52 2.80
N GLY A 455 32.88 -1.94 3.74
CA GLY A 455 32.61 -0.50 3.77
C GLY A 455 33.86 0.34 3.99
N GLU A 456 34.77 -0.13 4.85
CA GLU A 456 36.05 0.51 5.14
C GLU A 456 37.08 0.39 4.00
N ALA A 457 36.96 -0.58 3.12
CA ALA A 457 37.87 -0.78 1.99
C ALA A 457 37.81 0.33 0.91
N GLY A 458 36.94 1.36 1.10
CA GLY A 458 36.76 2.44 0.15
C GLY A 458 36.04 2.03 -1.13
N GLY A 459 35.50 2.99 -1.86
CA GLY A 459 34.75 2.75 -3.10
C GLY A 459 35.64 2.24 -4.25
N PRO A 460 35.10 1.39 -5.15
CA PRO A 460 35.81 1.00 -6.39
C PRO A 460 35.83 2.18 -7.37
N ASN A 461 36.67 2.10 -8.39
CA ASN A 461 36.67 3.08 -9.46
C ASN A 461 35.30 3.10 -10.17
N PRO A 462 34.71 4.29 -10.43
CA PRO A 462 33.45 4.40 -11.13
C PRO A 462 33.47 3.73 -12.50
N GLU A 463 32.50 2.85 -12.75
CA GLU A 463 32.39 2.16 -14.04
C GLU A 463 31.68 3.08 -15.05
N LYS A 464 32.39 3.41 -16.14
CA LYS A 464 31.80 4.13 -17.29
C LYS A 464 31.08 3.14 -18.21
N VAL A 465 29.91 3.53 -18.68
CA VAL A 465 29.22 2.77 -19.74
C VAL A 465 30.12 2.72 -20.96
N PRO A 466 30.45 1.54 -21.51
CA PRO A 466 31.27 1.43 -22.70
C PRO A 466 30.70 2.27 -23.85
N PHE A 467 31.54 3.06 -24.51
CA PHE A 467 31.11 3.99 -25.55
C PHE A 467 30.38 3.30 -26.72
N TRP A 468 30.73 2.05 -27.02
CA TRP A 468 30.07 1.25 -28.06
C TRP A 468 28.64 0.82 -27.70
N LEU A 469 28.19 0.95 -26.45
CA LEU A 469 26.79 0.77 -26.03
C LEU A 469 25.93 2.04 -26.22
N LEU A 470 26.52 3.21 -26.44
CA LEU A 470 25.79 4.45 -26.66
C LEU A 470 24.91 4.41 -27.93
N PRO A 471 25.39 3.89 -29.09
CA PRO A 471 24.53 3.69 -30.24
C PRO A 471 23.36 2.76 -29.96
N ALA A 472 23.57 1.66 -29.22
CA ALA A 472 22.49 0.76 -28.82
C ALA A 472 21.42 1.51 -27.99
N ARG A 473 21.81 2.42 -27.11
CA ARG A 473 20.88 3.28 -26.33
C ARG A 473 20.03 4.14 -27.25
N TRP A 474 20.61 4.74 -28.32
CA TRP A 474 19.86 5.54 -29.29
C TRP A 474 18.84 4.70 -30.06
N LEU A 475 19.22 3.48 -30.45
CA LEU A 475 18.34 2.54 -31.16
C LEU A 475 17.20 2.03 -30.25
N LEU A 476 17.45 1.85 -28.97
CA LEU A 476 16.46 1.37 -28.00
C LEU A 476 15.50 2.47 -27.50
N ALA A 477 15.87 3.75 -27.61
CA ALA A 477 15.06 4.86 -27.10
C ALA A 477 13.66 4.95 -27.74
N PRO A 478 13.49 4.80 -29.07
CA PRO A 478 12.17 4.76 -29.69
C PRO A 478 11.31 3.60 -29.18
N LEU A 479 11.91 2.42 -29.00
CA LEU A 479 11.24 1.25 -28.45
C LEU A 479 10.79 1.48 -27.00
N ALA A 480 11.63 2.06 -26.17
CA ALA A 480 11.30 2.43 -24.79
C ALA A 480 10.12 3.40 -24.73
N ILE A 481 10.10 4.41 -25.59
CA ILE A 481 8.98 5.37 -25.72
C ILE A 481 7.70 4.65 -26.15
N LEU A 482 7.78 3.78 -27.15
CA LEU A 482 6.63 3.04 -27.67
C LEU A 482 6.02 2.11 -26.61
N MET A 483 6.86 1.39 -25.88
CA MET A 483 6.43 0.49 -24.80
C MET A 483 5.77 1.27 -23.67
N HIS A 484 6.37 2.36 -23.25
CA HIS A 484 5.81 3.23 -22.22
C HIS A 484 4.42 3.78 -22.61
N TRP A 485 4.26 4.24 -23.86
CA TRP A 485 2.99 4.73 -24.40
C TRP A 485 1.93 3.64 -24.49
N LYS A 486 2.29 2.46 -25.01
CA LYS A 486 1.39 1.32 -25.14
C LYS A 486 0.78 0.90 -23.80
N ILE A 487 1.60 0.83 -22.75
CA ILE A 487 1.13 0.42 -21.41
C ILE A 487 0.27 1.50 -20.79
N ARG A 488 0.61 2.79 -20.96
CA ARG A 488 -0.27 3.88 -20.53
C ARG A 488 -1.67 3.81 -21.19
N ILE A 489 -1.72 3.47 -22.49
CA ILE A 489 -2.99 3.29 -23.20
C ILE A 489 -3.75 2.07 -22.67
N VAL A 490 -3.08 0.94 -22.48
CA VAL A 490 -3.71 -0.29 -21.95
C VAL A 490 -4.22 -0.09 -20.53
N ARG A 491 -3.44 0.56 -19.65
CA ARG A 491 -3.89 0.89 -18.28
C ARG A 491 -5.08 1.84 -18.29
N ARG A 492 -5.11 2.83 -19.20
CA ARG A 492 -6.27 3.73 -19.38
C ARG A 492 -7.51 2.97 -19.85
N ARG A 493 -7.36 2.02 -20.81
CA ARG A 493 -8.45 1.18 -21.30
C ARG A 493 -8.99 0.24 -20.23
N ARG A 494 -8.14 -0.49 -19.51
CA ARG A 494 -8.56 -1.36 -18.41
C ARG A 494 -9.28 -0.58 -17.30
N LYS A 495 -8.84 0.65 -17.03
CA LYS A 495 -9.55 1.53 -16.07
C LYS A 495 -10.92 1.97 -16.62
N ALA A 496 -11.02 2.25 -17.92
CA ALA A 496 -12.29 2.56 -18.58
C ALA A 496 -13.20 1.33 -18.66
N GLU A 497 -12.67 0.14 -18.91
CA GLU A 497 -13.39 -1.13 -18.93
C GLU A 497 -13.90 -1.54 -17.54
N ARG A 498 -13.12 -1.30 -16.47
CA ARG A 498 -13.58 -1.51 -15.08
C ARG A 498 -14.69 -0.53 -14.67
N VAL A 499 -14.66 0.69 -15.21
CA VAL A 499 -15.73 1.68 -15.00
C VAL A 499 -16.97 1.32 -15.85
N ALA A 500 -16.80 0.72 -17.02
CA ALA A 500 -17.89 0.31 -17.91
C ALA A 500 -18.55 -1.02 -17.49
N SER A 501 -17.82 -1.91 -16.83
CA SER A 501 -18.40 -3.17 -16.29
C SER A 501 -19.24 -2.96 -15.03
N ALA A 502 -19.18 -1.77 -14.43
CA ALA A 502 -20.08 -1.36 -13.33
C ALA A 502 -21.40 -0.76 -13.85
N GLY A 503 -21.61 -0.60 -15.17
CA GLY A 503 -22.83 -0.07 -15.77
C GLY A 503 -23.10 -0.72 -17.13
N GLY A 504 -24.02 -1.67 -17.17
CA GLY A 504 -24.48 -2.30 -18.41
C GLY A 504 -25.16 -1.26 -19.30
N LEU A 505 -24.78 -1.11 -20.53
CA LEU A 505 -25.39 -0.71 -21.79
C LEU A 505 -24.46 0.03 -22.77
N MET A 506 -23.18 0.26 -22.47
CA MET A 506 -22.27 1.02 -23.35
C MET A 506 -21.26 0.14 -24.12
N SER A 507 -21.40 -1.19 -24.11
CA SER A 507 -20.41 -2.10 -24.73
C SER A 507 -20.54 -2.23 -26.26
N GLN A 508 -21.58 -1.66 -26.91
CA GLN A 508 -21.82 -1.86 -28.34
C GLN A 508 -21.40 -0.71 -29.27
N ILE A 509 -20.91 0.42 -28.74
CA ILE A 509 -20.60 1.61 -29.56
C ILE A 509 -19.09 1.82 -29.83
N ILE A 510 -18.16 1.04 -29.21
CA ILE A 510 -16.71 1.27 -29.41
C ILE A 510 -16.07 0.19 -30.31
N ALA A 511 -16.75 -0.21 -31.37
CA ALA A 511 -16.14 -0.97 -32.47
C ALA A 511 -15.97 -0.09 -33.70
N VAL A 512 -15.15 0.96 -33.65
CA VAL A 512 -14.76 1.75 -34.84
C VAL A 512 -13.32 1.42 -35.25
N PRO A 513 -13.06 1.24 -36.56
CA PRO A 513 -12.04 0.34 -37.05
C PRO A 513 -10.61 0.83 -36.94
N ARG A 514 -9.76 -0.11 -36.57
CA ARG A 514 -8.29 -0.05 -36.40
C ARG A 514 -7.51 0.42 -37.66
N LYS A 515 -8.16 0.50 -38.83
CA LYS A 515 -7.54 0.87 -40.11
C LYS A 515 -7.46 2.40 -40.33
N LEU A 516 -8.29 3.21 -39.67
CA LEU A 516 -8.33 4.66 -39.87
C LEU A 516 -7.26 5.39 -39.07
N ALA A 517 -6.92 4.85 -37.84
CA ALA A 517 -5.95 5.48 -36.93
C ALA A 517 -4.49 5.43 -37.43
N LEU A 518 -4.14 4.42 -38.24
CA LEU A 518 -2.77 4.29 -38.77
C LEU A 518 -2.51 5.17 -40.02
N ARG A 519 -3.55 5.53 -40.75
CA ARG A 519 -3.41 6.45 -41.91
C ARG A 519 -3.30 7.93 -41.51
N THR A 520 -3.95 8.30 -40.41
CA THR A 520 -3.87 9.67 -39.85
C THR A 520 -2.53 9.95 -39.16
N LEU A 521 -1.88 8.94 -38.57
CA LEU A 521 -0.60 9.11 -37.87
C LEU A 521 0.57 9.45 -38.81
N HIS A 522 0.57 8.93 -40.06
CA HIS A 522 1.60 9.22 -41.06
C HIS A 522 1.48 10.63 -41.67
N GLY A 523 0.26 11.20 -41.72
CA GLY A 523 0.02 12.55 -42.20
C GLY A 523 0.39 13.68 -41.23
N ILE A 524 0.34 13.36 -39.90
CA ILE A 524 0.54 14.34 -38.83
C ILE A 524 2.03 14.60 -38.55
N LEU A 525 2.91 13.63 -38.83
CA LEU A 525 4.35 13.74 -38.56
C LEU A 525 5.10 14.67 -39.54
N ARG A 526 4.48 15.12 -40.61
CA ARG A 526 5.10 16.00 -41.63
C ARG A 526 4.85 17.51 -41.47
N ARG A 527 4.04 17.98 -40.50
CA ARG A 527 3.67 19.39 -40.37
C ARG A 527 4.47 20.15 -39.31
N ARG A 528 4.93 21.36 -39.64
CA ARG A 528 5.69 22.32 -38.78
C ARG A 528 5.11 22.53 -37.37
N ARG A 529 3.82 22.32 -37.18
CA ARG A 529 3.12 22.43 -35.88
C ARG A 529 3.50 21.31 -34.89
N VAL A 530 3.89 20.14 -35.38
CA VAL A 530 4.34 19.00 -34.51
C VAL A 530 5.70 19.31 -33.91
N ARG A 531 6.57 20.02 -34.62
CA ARG A 531 7.88 20.46 -34.05
C ARG A 531 7.70 21.49 -32.94
N GLY A 532 6.70 22.39 -33.07
CA GLY A 532 6.30 23.32 -31.99
C GLY A 532 5.74 22.61 -30.76
N PHE A 533 4.97 21.55 -30.98
CA PHE A 533 4.39 20.74 -29.92
C PHE A 533 5.47 19.93 -29.16
N VAL A 534 6.40 19.32 -29.88
CA VAL A 534 7.53 18.59 -29.29
C VAL A 534 8.44 19.49 -28.46
N ASN A 535 8.76 20.69 -28.97
CA ASN A 535 9.59 21.65 -28.23
C ASN A 535 8.86 22.29 -27.05
N ARG A 536 7.53 22.44 -27.12
CA ARG A 536 6.74 23.10 -26.07
C ARG A 536 6.29 22.13 -24.96
N TYR A 537 6.15 20.84 -25.29
CA TYR A 537 5.55 19.86 -24.39
C TYR A 537 6.41 18.63 -24.08
N VAL A 538 7.46 18.36 -24.87
CA VAL A 538 8.29 17.17 -24.70
C VAL A 538 9.64 17.49 -24.04
N ILE A 539 10.27 18.56 -24.41
CA ILE A 539 11.59 18.95 -23.88
C ILE A 539 11.55 19.39 -22.40
N PRO A 540 10.51 20.09 -21.87
CA PRO A 540 10.46 20.43 -20.43
C PRO A 540 10.23 19.21 -19.52
N ARG A 541 9.87 18.06 -20.08
CA ARG A 541 9.53 16.84 -19.30
C ARG A 541 10.72 15.95 -18.95
N VAL A 542 11.93 16.39 -19.18
CA VAL A 542 13.14 15.54 -19.09
C VAL A 542 14.00 15.79 -17.83
N ALA A 543 13.65 16.69 -16.92
CA ALA A 543 14.47 17.00 -15.77
C ALA A 543 13.69 17.10 -14.43
N GLY A 544 13.79 16.17 -13.50
CA GLY A 544 13.48 16.16 -12.05
C GLY A 544 12.04 16.53 -11.60
N ASP A 545 11.55 16.13 -10.50
CA ASP A 545 10.31 16.46 -9.74
C ASP A 545 9.05 16.90 -10.56
N ARG A 546 8.75 16.21 -11.65
CA ARG A 546 8.19 16.74 -12.88
C ARG A 546 6.79 16.24 -13.21
N ALA A 547 6.16 15.45 -12.37
CA ALA A 547 4.74 15.13 -12.53
C ALA A 547 3.85 16.27 -11.99
N THR A 548 4.33 16.98 -10.97
CA THR A 548 3.62 18.10 -10.33
C THR A 548 4.06 19.46 -10.87
N PHE A 549 5.35 19.65 -11.15
CA PHE A 549 5.90 20.91 -11.60
C PHE A 549 5.19 21.52 -12.83
N PRO A 550 4.85 20.77 -13.90
CA PRO A 550 4.10 21.38 -15.01
C PRO A 550 2.72 21.88 -14.63
N LYS A 551 2.04 21.22 -13.68
CA LYS A 551 0.73 21.63 -13.20
C LYS A 551 0.81 22.87 -12.32
N MET A 552 1.81 22.92 -11.43
CA MET A 552 2.11 24.08 -10.63
C MET A 552 2.40 25.31 -11.51
N VAL A 553 3.29 25.16 -12.50
CA VAL A 553 3.62 26.24 -13.44
C VAL A 553 2.42 26.67 -14.27
N VAL A 554 1.57 25.73 -14.72
CA VAL A 554 0.35 26.06 -15.48
C VAL A 554 -0.63 26.82 -14.60
N THR A 555 -0.84 26.37 -13.35
CA THR A 555 -1.70 27.05 -12.39
C THR A 555 -1.18 28.45 -12.10
N GLU A 556 0.08 28.58 -11.75
CA GLU A 556 0.72 29.88 -11.49
C GLU A 556 0.56 30.86 -12.67
N ARG A 557 0.82 30.40 -13.90
CA ARG A 557 0.64 31.21 -15.10
C ARG A 557 -0.81 31.60 -15.36
N GLN A 558 -1.75 30.68 -15.07
CA GLN A 558 -3.18 30.97 -15.21
C GLN A 558 -3.60 32.05 -14.21
N ILE A 559 -3.23 31.90 -12.92
CA ILE A 559 -3.53 32.90 -11.89
C ILE A 559 -2.88 34.24 -12.21
N GLN A 560 -1.60 34.24 -12.63
CA GLN A 560 -0.91 35.47 -13.04
C GLN A 560 -1.59 36.15 -14.28
N ARG A 561 -2.12 35.35 -15.22
CA ARG A 561 -2.86 35.91 -16.35
C ARG A 561 -4.16 36.57 -15.88
N LEU A 562 -4.90 35.90 -15.01
CA LEU A 562 -6.14 36.44 -14.45
C LEU A 562 -5.90 37.73 -13.64
N ALA A 563 -4.84 37.76 -12.81
CA ALA A 563 -4.49 38.96 -12.03
C ALA A 563 -4.16 40.15 -12.93
N ARG A 564 -3.53 39.92 -14.08
CA ARG A 564 -3.13 40.95 -15.05
C ARG A 564 -4.20 41.27 -16.11
N SER A 565 -5.31 40.55 -16.07
CA SER A 565 -6.38 40.75 -17.05
C SER A 565 -6.99 42.17 -16.89
N PRO A 566 -7.19 42.93 -17.97
CA PRO A 566 -7.85 44.22 -17.93
C PRO A 566 -9.39 44.09 -17.81
N LYS A 567 -9.94 42.89 -17.74
CA LYS A 567 -11.39 42.66 -17.65
C LYS A 567 -11.93 43.07 -16.30
N ASP A 568 -13.12 43.64 -16.26
CA ASP A 568 -13.72 44.19 -15.06
C ASP A 568 -14.12 43.11 -14.04
N LYS A 569 -14.64 41.98 -14.51
CA LYS A 569 -15.11 40.89 -13.65
C LYS A 569 -14.42 39.55 -13.96
N ILE A 570 -14.22 38.77 -12.89
CA ILE A 570 -13.70 37.40 -12.91
C ILE A 570 -14.70 36.51 -12.21
N ILE A 571 -15.32 35.61 -12.96
CA ILE A 571 -16.26 34.60 -12.42
C ILE A 571 -15.44 33.47 -11.80
N VAL A 572 -15.66 33.20 -10.52
CA VAL A 572 -15.01 32.17 -9.72
C VAL A 572 -16.00 31.04 -9.46
N GLY A 573 -15.84 29.94 -10.17
CA GLY A 573 -16.81 28.85 -10.18
C GLY A 573 -17.22 28.43 -11.60
N PRO A 574 -18.48 27.89 -11.77
CA PRO A 574 -19.43 27.55 -10.72
C PRO A 574 -18.95 26.34 -9.89
N TRP A 575 -19.29 26.29 -8.61
CA TRP A 575 -19.06 25.12 -7.79
C TRP A 575 -20.25 24.18 -7.84
N LEU A 576 -20.04 22.96 -8.36
CA LEU A 576 -21.07 21.92 -8.56
C LEU A 576 -20.67 20.59 -7.94
N SER A 577 -19.60 20.57 -7.15
CA SER A 577 -19.07 19.36 -6.51
C SER A 577 -19.49 19.28 -5.05
N GLU A 578 -18.97 18.26 -4.35
CA GLU A 578 -19.27 17.97 -2.94
C GLU A 578 -18.77 19.08 -1.99
N VAL A 579 -19.50 19.31 -0.89
CA VAL A 579 -19.17 20.30 0.16
C VAL A 579 -17.77 20.06 0.74
N GLY A 580 -17.38 18.81 0.98
CA GLY A 580 -16.07 18.51 1.55
C GLY A 580 -14.89 18.97 0.70
N PHE A 581 -15.00 18.88 -0.65
CA PHE A 581 -13.99 19.43 -1.55
C PHE A 581 -14.03 20.96 -1.60
N GLU A 582 -15.21 21.56 -1.36
CA GLU A 582 -15.38 23.01 -1.30
C GLU A 582 -14.62 23.59 -0.11
N VAL A 583 -14.91 23.09 1.09
CA VAL A 583 -14.34 23.63 2.35
C VAL A 583 -12.87 23.24 2.56
N LEU A 584 -12.45 21.99 2.18
CA LEU A 584 -11.08 21.53 2.40
C LEU A 584 -10.09 21.91 1.29
N TYR A 585 -10.55 22.21 0.08
CA TYR A 585 -9.62 22.44 -1.03
C TYR A 585 -9.92 23.70 -1.84
N TRP A 586 -11.20 23.93 -2.20
CA TRP A 586 -11.54 25.04 -3.10
C TRP A 586 -11.40 26.40 -2.42
N ILE A 587 -12.06 26.59 -1.30
CA ILE A 587 -11.99 27.83 -0.54
C ILE A 587 -10.56 28.14 -0.07
N PRO A 588 -9.81 27.20 0.53
CA PRO A 588 -8.40 27.44 0.86
C PRO A 588 -7.52 27.73 -0.36
N PHE A 589 -7.80 27.13 -1.52
CA PHE A 589 -7.10 27.48 -2.77
C PHE A 589 -7.41 28.90 -3.21
N LEU A 590 -8.65 29.37 -3.08
CA LEU A 590 -9.02 30.74 -3.42
C LEU A 590 -8.35 31.73 -2.44
N ASN A 591 -8.31 31.42 -1.16
CA ASN A 591 -7.60 32.24 -0.17
C ASN A 591 -6.11 32.36 -0.52
N TRP A 592 -5.49 31.27 -0.97
CA TRP A 592 -4.13 31.31 -1.51
C TRP A 592 -4.02 32.18 -2.77
N VAL A 593 -4.95 32.09 -3.71
CA VAL A 593 -4.98 32.92 -4.93
C VAL A 593 -4.98 34.40 -4.54
N ARG A 594 -5.81 34.80 -3.59
CA ARG A 594 -5.90 36.17 -3.11
C ARG A 594 -4.63 36.65 -2.40
N THR A 595 -4.06 35.83 -1.50
CA THR A 595 -2.87 36.21 -0.76
C THR A 595 -1.60 36.15 -1.62
N HIS A 596 -1.58 35.32 -2.63
CA HIS A 596 -0.42 35.13 -3.51
C HIS A 596 -0.34 36.16 -4.64
N ARG A 597 -1.45 36.75 -5.01
CA ARG A 597 -1.57 37.79 -6.04
C ARG A 597 -2.54 38.86 -5.59
N ASP A 598 -2.24 40.08 -5.98
CA ASP A 598 -3.07 41.22 -5.69
C ASP A 598 -4.30 41.21 -6.63
N PHE A 599 -5.39 40.62 -6.15
CA PHE A 599 -6.70 40.67 -6.81
C PHE A 599 -7.57 41.70 -6.11
N ASP A 600 -8.15 42.61 -6.87
CA ASP A 600 -9.21 43.46 -6.37
C ASP A 600 -10.46 42.62 -6.04
N PRO A 601 -10.91 42.54 -4.78
CA PRO A 601 -12.07 41.76 -4.37
C PRO A 601 -13.36 42.13 -5.12
N GLU A 602 -13.52 43.40 -5.51
CA GLU A 602 -14.69 43.86 -6.25
C GLU A 602 -14.81 43.25 -7.65
N ARG A 603 -13.70 42.77 -8.21
CA ARG A 603 -13.68 42.09 -9.51
C ARG A 603 -14.06 40.64 -9.43
N LEU A 604 -13.97 40.02 -8.26
CA LEU A 604 -14.21 38.62 -8.04
C LEU A 604 -15.69 38.36 -7.77
N VAL A 605 -16.29 37.45 -8.52
CA VAL A 605 -17.69 37.04 -8.38
C VAL A 605 -17.76 35.54 -8.20
N VAL A 606 -18.06 35.10 -7.01
CA VAL A 606 -18.20 33.66 -6.70
C VAL A 606 -19.57 33.17 -7.15
N VAL A 607 -19.59 31.97 -7.75
CA VAL A 607 -20.80 31.26 -8.13
C VAL A 607 -20.82 29.89 -7.45
N SER A 608 -21.74 29.69 -6.52
CA SER A 608 -21.93 28.43 -5.82
C SER A 608 -23.43 28.21 -5.53
N ARG A 609 -23.82 27.43 -4.54
CA ARG A 609 -25.18 27.03 -4.27
C ARG A 609 -25.47 26.89 -2.77
N GLY A 610 -26.73 27.03 -2.39
CA GLY A 610 -27.24 26.73 -1.04
C GLY A 610 -26.95 27.78 0.01
N GLY A 611 -26.70 29.05 -0.39
CA GLY A 611 -26.51 30.18 0.52
C GLY A 611 -25.14 30.26 1.18
N VAL A 612 -24.08 29.69 0.59
CA VAL A 612 -22.74 29.60 1.21
C VAL A 612 -21.90 30.86 1.08
N SER A 613 -22.47 32.03 0.88
CA SER A 613 -21.72 33.30 0.73
C SER A 613 -20.74 33.56 1.86
N HIS A 614 -21.08 33.21 3.11
CA HIS A 614 -20.24 33.36 4.29
C HIS A 614 -18.94 32.58 4.24
N TRP A 615 -18.90 31.43 3.56
CA TRP A 615 -17.68 30.65 3.41
C TRP A 615 -16.63 31.36 2.55
N TYR A 616 -17.08 32.29 1.67
CA TYR A 616 -16.24 33.03 0.72
C TYR A 616 -15.91 34.46 1.16
N LYS A 617 -16.48 34.97 2.28
CA LYS A 617 -16.22 36.32 2.76
C LYS A 617 -14.76 36.70 2.88
N PRO A 618 -13.82 35.80 3.31
CA PRO A 618 -12.40 36.14 3.29
C PRO A 618 -11.86 36.39 1.89
N PHE A 619 -12.53 35.94 0.84
CA PHE A 619 -12.12 36.07 -0.56
C PHE A 619 -12.81 37.23 -1.28
N THR A 620 -14.15 37.32 -1.22
CA THR A 620 -14.96 38.41 -1.78
C THR A 620 -16.37 38.42 -1.16
N ASP A 621 -17.04 39.57 -1.17
CA ASP A 621 -18.45 39.71 -0.81
C ASP A 621 -19.41 39.51 -2.00
N ASN A 622 -18.89 39.47 -3.24
CA ASN A 622 -19.70 39.29 -4.44
C ASN A 622 -19.99 37.78 -4.64
N TYR A 623 -21.24 37.39 -4.34
CA TYR A 623 -21.67 35.99 -4.43
C TYR A 623 -22.98 35.88 -5.23
N PHE A 624 -23.08 34.85 -6.07
CA PHE A 624 -24.26 34.47 -6.80
C PHE A 624 -24.64 33.03 -6.47
N ASP A 625 -25.82 32.81 -5.97
CA ASP A 625 -26.35 31.46 -5.78
C ASP A 625 -26.96 30.94 -7.10
N ILE A 626 -26.61 29.73 -7.47
CA ILE A 626 -27.13 29.08 -8.69
C ILE A 626 -28.64 28.90 -8.59
N LEU A 627 -29.16 28.65 -7.40
CA LEU A 627 -30.57 28.38 -7.14
C LEU A 627 -31.44 29.66 -7.13
N ASP A 628 -30.86 30.86 -7.17
CA ASP A 628 -31.59 32.10 -7.36
C ASP A 628 -32.04 32.28 -8.82
N PHE A 629 -31.38 31.64 -9.79
CA PHE A 629 -31.72 31.78 -11.21
C PHE A 629 -31.98 30.45 -11.93
N MET A 630 -31.99 29.35 -11.22
CA MET A 630 -32.28 28.01 -11.72
C MET A 630 -33.19 27.27 -10.76
N SER A 631 -34.28 26.68 -11.24
CA SER A 631 -35.13 25.90 -10.37
C SER A 631 -34.43 24.68 -9.80
N PRO A 632 -34.69 24.26 -8.54
CA PRO A 632 -34.12 23.08 -7.95
C PRO A 632 -34.27 21.80 -8.80
N ALA A 633 -35.43 21.66 -9.46
CA ALA A 633 -35.71 20.52 -10.34
C ALA A 633 -34.83 20.52 -11.60
N ASP A 634 -34.56 21.69 -12.18
CA ASP A 634 -33.67 21.81 -13.33
C ASP A 634 -32.24 21.58 -12.93
N TYR A 635 -31.83 22.09 -11.77
CA TYR A 635 -30.53 21.85 -11.18
C TYR A 635 -30.28 20.34 -10.99
N LEU A 636 -31.20 19.63 -10.30
CA LEU A 636 -31.09 18.19 -10.06
C LEU A 636 -30.97 17.40 -11.38
N ARG A 637 -31.87 17.66 -12.35
CA ARG A 637 -31.79 16.96 -13.67
C ARG A 637 -30.48 17.20 -14.38
N ALA A 638 -29.98 18.44 -14.40
CA ALA A 638 -28.71 18.76 -15.03
C ALA A 638 -27.52 18.13 -14.29
N ASN A 639 -27.56 18.08 -12.96
CA ASN A 639 -26.55 17.47 -12.12
C ASN A 639 -26.53 15.95 -12.28
N GLU A 640 -27.66 15.26 -12.29
CA GLU A 640 -27.80 13.83 -12.58
C GLU A 640 -27.21 13.47 -13.94
N LYS A 641 -27.53 14.24 -14.98
CA LYS A 641 -26.95 14.09 -16.31
C LYS A 641 -25.43 14.23 -16.29
N ARG A 642 -24.91 15.18 -15.51
CA ARG A 642 -23.47 15.39 -15.31
C ARG A 642 -22.83 14.22 -14.56
N MET A 643 -23.47 13.71 -13.52
CA MET A 643 -23.06 12.58 -12.71
C MET A 643 -23.01 11.28 -13.54
N ALA A 644 -24.07 10.99 -14.30
CA ALA A 644 -24.14 9.85 -15.21
C ALA A 644 -23.02 9.83 -16.27
N GLN A 645 -22.49 11.02 -16.64
CA GLN A 645 -21.33 11.15 -17.52
C GLN A 645 -19.96 10.92 -16.80
N GLY A 646 -19.96 10.56 -15.53
CA GLY A 646 -18.73 10.41 -14.73
C GLY A 646 -18.01 11.73 -14.46
N LYS A 647 -18.73 12.84 -14.42
CA LYS A 647 -18.19 14.19 -14.22
C LYS A 647 -18.45 14.75 -12.82
N GLN A 648 -18.60 13.86 -11.83
CA GLN A 648 -18.82 14.24 -10.41
C GLN A 648 -17.81 15.29 -9.94
N LYS A 649 -16.53 15.08 -10.26
CA LYS A 649 -15.44 16.02 -9.96
C LYS A 649 -15.17 16.89 -11.17
N GLN A 650 -15.26 18.20 -11.01
CA GLN A 650 -15.13 19.22 -12.07
C GLN A 650 -13.69 19.34 -12.62
N ARG A 651 -13.15 18.24 -13.19
CA ARG A 651 -11.79 18.19 -13.78
C ARG A 651 -11.68 18.90 -15.13
N GLY A 652 -12.79 19.34 -15.65
CA GLY A 652 -12.96 20.05 -16.90
C GLY A 652 -14.38 20.59 -16.98
N MET A 653 -14.60 21.58 -17.81
CA MET A 653 -15.88 22.25 -17.97
C MET A 653 -16.91 21.32 -18.64
N SER A 654 -18.01 21.04 -17.96
CA SER A 654 -19.17 20.27 -18.47
C SER A 654 -20.10 21.18 -19.30
N GLU A 655 -21.16 20.60 -19.85
CA GLU A 655 -22.23 21.37 -20.48
C GLU A 655 -22.96 22.22 -19.43
N PHE A 656 -23.23 21.63 -18.26
CA PHE A 656 -23.87 22.29 -17.15
C PHE A 656 -23.03 23.47 -16.60
N ASP A 657 -21.71 23.33 -16.48
CA ASP A 657 -20.82 24.46 -16.15
C ASP A 657 -20.99 25.62 -17.15
N ARG A 658 -21.05 25.31 -18.44
CA ARG A 658 -21.18 26.34 -19.49
C ARG A 658 -22.53 27.05 -19.46
N ASP A 659 -23.59 26.33 -19.13
CA ASP A 659 -24.92 26.91 -19.04
C ASP A 659 -25.01 27.88 -17.87
N ILE A 660 -24.53 27.51 -16.69
CA ILE A 660 -24.46 28.41 -15.54
C ILE A 660 -23.59 29.63 -15.83
N LEU A 661 -22.41 29.45 -16.41
CA LEU A 661 -21.52 30.55 -16.77
C LEU A 661 -22.16 31.50 -17.79
N ARG A 662 -22.94 30.98 -18.74
CA ARG A 662 -23.68 31.80 -19.69
C ARG A 662 -24.74 32.66 -18.99
N ILE A 663 -25.53 32.09 -18.07
CA ILE A 663 -26.51 32.81 -17.29
C ILE A 663 -25.83 33.87 -16.42
N THR A 664 -24.78 33.50 -15.70
CA THR A 664 -24.01 34.42 -14.86
C THR A 664 -23.48 35.61 -15.65
N LYS A 665 -22.91 35.38 -16.83
CA LYS A 665 -22.44 36.47 -17.72
C LYS A 665 -23.58 37.39 -18.21
N GLN A 666 -24.77 36.85 -18.42
CA GLN A 666 -25.95 37.64 -18.77
C GLN A 666 -26.39 38.51 -17.58
N VAL A 667 -26.48 37.98 -16.38
CA VAL A 667 -26.83 38.70 -15.15
C VAL A 667 -25.82 39.82 -14.87
N LEU A 668 -24.50 39.49 -14.98
CA LEU A 668 -23.43 40.48 -14.80
C LEU A 668 -23.36 41.54 -15.92
N LYS A 669 -24.08 41.34 -17.01
CA LYS A 669 -24.00 42.15 -18.24
C LYS A 669 -22.54 42.24 -18.82
N ASP A 670 -21.70 41.25 -18.47
CA ASP A 670 -20.31 41.15 -18.93
C ASP A 670 -20.09 39.83 -19.67
N LYS A 671 -20.22 39.90 -21.02
CA LYS A 671 -20.00 38.72 -21.88
C LYS A 671 -18.56 38.24 -21.89
N ASP A 672 -17.64 39.11 -21.60
CA ASP A 672 -16.18 38.91 -21.70
C ASP A 672 -15.52 38.60 -20.36
N ALA A 673 -16.29 38.50 -19.26
CA ALA A 673 -15.78 38.13 -17.92
C ALA A 673 -14.86 36.92 -17.98
N GLU A 674 -13.70 37.01 -17.37
CA GLU A 674 -12.75 35.91 -17.20
C GLU A 674 -13.31 34.85 -16.26
N ILE A 675 -12.75 33.62 -16.30
CA ILE A 675 -13.25 32.51 -15.51
C ILE A 675 -12.10 31.84 -14.76
N LEU A 676 -12.25 31.73 -13.45
CA LEU A 676 -11.46 30.83 -12.60
C LEU A 676 -12.30 29.59 -12.26
N HIS A 677 -12.20 28.56 -13.06
CA HIS A 677 -12.98 27.34 -12.94
C HIS A 677 -12.37 26.37 -11.95
N PRO A 678 -13.16 25.59 -11.15
CA PRO A 678 -12.68 24.57 -10.21
C PRO A 678 -11.75 23.51 -10.80
N ALA A 679 -11.81 23.29 -12.12
CA ALA A 679 -10.86 22.41 -12.83
C ALA A 679 -9.40 22.81 -12.63
N THR A 680 -9.11 24.08 -12.33
CA THR A 680 -7.75 24.54 -12.02
C THR A 680 -7.24 23.87 -10.76
N MET A 681 -7.98 23.92 -9.68
CA MET A 681 -7.69 23.26 -8.40
C MET A 681 -7.70 21.74 -8.54
N TYR A 682 -8.75 21.14 -9.15
CA TYR A 682 -8.82 19.70 -9.34
C TYR A 682 -7.63 19.12 -10.12
N ASN A 683 -7.16 19.82 -11.14
CA ASN A 683 -6.00 19.36 -11.92
C ASN A 683 -4.69 19.58 -11.16
N LEU A 684 -4.59 20.59 -10.30
CA LEU A 684 -3.43 20.86 -9.47
C LEU A 684 -3.27 19.76 -8.41
N PHE A 685 -4.32 19.47 -7.63
CA PHE A 685 -4.26 18.53 -6.50
C PHE A 685 -4.48 17.06 -6.90
N MET A 686 -4.79 16.78 -8.16
CA MET A 686 -4.92 15.41 -8.64
C MET A 686 -3.73 14.48 -8.30
N PRO A 687 -2.47 14.92 -8.33
CA PRO A 687 -1.35 14.08 -7.90
C PRO A 687 -1.43 13.67 -6.42
N TYR A 688 -1.85 14.55 -5.52
CA TYR A 688 -2.05 14.26 -4.11
C TYR A 688 -3.13 13.19 -3.93
N TRP A 689 -4.34 13.40 -4.43
CA TRP A 689 -5.42 12.40 -4.33
C TRP A 689 -5.13 11.06 -5.02
N LYS A 690 -4.11 11.00 -5.86
CA LYS A 690 -3.62 9.76 -6.48
C LYS A 690 -2.37 9.22 -5.81
N ARG A 691 -2.06 9.65 -4.60
CA ARG A 691 -0.85 9.26 -3.85
C ARG A 691 0.43 9.40 -4.69
N ARG A 692 0.55 10.47 -5.50
CA ARG A 692 1.71 10.77 -6.37
C ARG A 692 2.44 12.04 -5.96
N ALA A 693 1.94 12.72 -4.97
CA ALA A 693 2.53 13.89 -4.32
C ALA A 693 2.13 13.86 -2.85
N THR A 694 2.97 14.43 -2.00
CA THR A 694 2.73 14.58 -0.58
C THR A 694 1.72 15.69 -0.31
N ILE A 695 1.28 15.82 0.93
CA ILE A 695 0.38 16.88 1.41
C ILE A 695 0.96 18.28 1.15
N ASP A 696 2.29 18.42 1.10
CA ASP A 696 3.00 19.69 0.84
C ASP A 696 2.53 20.36 -0.48
N LEU A 697 2.08 19.57 -1.47
CA LEU A 697 1.50 20.13 -2.68
C LEU A 697 0.20 20.88 -2.38
N VAL A 698 -0.62 20.39 -1.46
CA VAL A 698 -1.87 21.06 -1.08
C VAL A 698 -1.55 22.30 -0.25
N GLU A 699 -0.70 22.16 0.76
CA GLU A 699 -0.28 23.25 1.65
C GLU A 699 0.35 24.41 0.88
N ARG A 700 1.16 24.12 -0.12
CA ARG A 700 1.79 25.16 -0.95
C ARG A 700 0.81 26.04 -1.71
N PHE A 701 -0.37 25.54 -2.03
CA PHE A 701 -1.38 26.21 -2.85
C PHE A 701 -2.71 26.41 -2.13
N THR A 702 -2.69 26.40 -0.79
CA THR A 702 -3.85 26.68 0.05
C THR A 702 -3.48 27.60 1.19
N VAL A 703 -4.46 28.39 1.66
CA VAL A 703 -4.40 29.15 2.90
C VAL A 703 -5.68 28.81 3.68
N PHE A 704 -5.49 28.16 4.82
CA PHE A 704 -6.57 27.82 5.72
C PHE A 704 -6.75 28.92 6.77
N CYS A 705 -7.98 29.33 7.00
CA CYS A 705 -8.33 30.28 8.02
C CYS A 705 -9.70 29.93 8.62
N LYS A 706 -9.94 30.35 9.86
CA LYS A 706 -11.26 30.27 10.45
C LYS A 706 -12.24 31.08 9.62
N HIS A 707 -13.47 30.60 9.53
CA HIS A 707 -14.57 31.42 9.01
C HIS A 707 -14.90 32.54 9.99
N GLN A 708 -15.41 33.64 9.47
CA GLN A 708 -15.92 34.74 10.29
C GLN A 708 -17.18 34.31 11.02
N GLU A 709 -17.47 34.93 12.15
CA GLU A 709 -18.75 34.74 12.84
C GLU A 709 -19.90 35.10 11.88
N ILE A 710 -20.90 34.24 11.91
CA ILE A 710 -22.11 34.40 11.09
C ILE A 710 -23.23 34.96 11.98
N ASP A 711 -23.96 35.95 11.47
CA ASP A 711 -25.14 36.46 12.13
C ASP A 711 -26.24 35.39 12.16
N CYS A 712 -26.69 35.06 13.35
CA CYS A 712 -27.73 34.06 13.61
C CYS A 712 -29.00 34.65 14.20
N SER A 713 -29.12 36.00 14.26
CA SER A 713 -30.24 36.69 14.89
C SER A 713 -31.61 36.30 14.31
N ASP A 714 -31.66 35.88 13.06
CA ASP A 714 -32.86 35.45 12.36
C ASP A 714 -33.35 34.02 12.74
N ILE A 715 -32.48 33.22 13.40
CA ILE A 715 -32.82 31.85 13.84
C ILE A 715 -32.64 31.62 15.34
N GLU A 716 -32.16 32.61 16.09
CA GLU A 716 -31.76 32.45 17.51
C GLU A 716 -32.94 31.97 18.37
N ASP A 717 -34.12 32.51 18.17
CA ASP A 717 -35.36 32.12 18.90
C ASP A 717 -35.81 30.67 18.62
N ARG A 718 -35.26 30.03 17.58
CA ARG A 718 -35.61 28.67 17.17
C ARG A 718 -34.61 27.65 17.69
N LEU A 719 -33.52 28.08 18.33
CA LEU A 719 -32.44 27.21 18.79
C LEU A 719 -32.43 27.14 20.33
N PRO A 720 -32.15 25.98 20.91
CA PRO A 720 -31.87 25.87 22.36
C PRO A 720 -30.59 26.63 22.73
N ASP A 721 -30.50 27.10 23.99
CA ASP A 721 -29.32 27.81 24.50
C ASP A 721 -28.02 27.01 24.38
N SER A 722 -28.11 25.67 24.45
CA SER A 722 -26.96 24.79 24.38
C SER A 722 -27.37 23.45 23.75
N TYR A 723 -26.82 23.13 22.61
CA TYR A 723 -27.23 21.95 21.83
C TYR A 723 -26.05 21.30 21.08
N ILE A 724 -26.33 20.06 20.62
CA ILE A 724 -25.49 19.31 19.68
C ILE A 724 -26.13 19.36 18.30
N ALA A 725 -25.40 19.81 17.28
CA ALA A 725 -25.88 19.76 15.90
C ALA A 725 -25.63 18.36 15.31
N THR A 726 -26.60 17.80 14.61
CA THR A 726 -26.50 16.47 14.01
C THR A 726 -27.04 16.44 12.59
N ARG A 727 -26.34 15.65 11.72
CA ARG A 727 -26.90 15.25 10.43
C ARG A 727 -26.44 13.83 10.08
N PHE A 728 -27.41 12.95 9.89
CA PHE A 728 -27.15 11.58 9.47
C PHE A 728 -27.77 11.32 8.10
N TYR A 729 -26.94 10.97 7.14
CA TYR A 729 -27.34 10.61 5.79
C TYR A 729 -26.52 9.41 5.30
N PHE A 730 -27.10 8.67 4.36
CA PHE A 730 -26.48 7.47 3.84
C PHE A 730 -25.60 7.79 2.62
N ASN A 731 -24.40 7.23 2.60
CA ASN A 731 -23.38 7.34 1.54
C ASN A 731 -22.52 6.08 1.44
N ASP A 732 -21.47 6.09 0.62
CA ASP A 732 -20.56 4.93 0.46
C ASP A 732 -19.83 4.55 1.75
N ALA A 733 -19.53 5.51 2.62
CA ALA A 733 -18.86 5.27 3.92
C ALA A 733 -19.85 4.86 5.03
N PHE A 734 -21.12 5.20 4.87
CA PHE A 734 -22.18 4.88 5.80
C PHE A 734 -23.45 4.46 5.03
N PRO A 735 -23.48 3.21 4.48
CA PRO A 735 -24.56 2.77 3.60
C PRO A 735 -25.90 2.61 4.34
N ASP A 736 -26.99 2.71 3.61
CA ASP A 736 -28.33 2.49 4.12
C ASP A 736 -28.55 0.99 4.41
N THR A 737 -28.36 0.62 5.68
CA THR A 737 -28.58 -0.72 6.21
C THR A 737 -29.41 -0.64 7.48
N GLU A 738 -30.17 -1.69 7.78
CA GLU A 738 -30.93 -1.81 9.02
C GLU A 738 -30.07 -1.58 10.27
N GLN A 739 -28.86 -2.17 10.28
CA GLN A 739 -27.90 -2.01 11.38
C GLN A 739 -27.49 -0.54 11.59
N ASN A 740 -27.23 0.20 10.52
CA ASN A 740 -26.87 1.61 10.60
C ASN A 740 -28.06 2.47 11.04
N ARG A 741 -29.27 2.16 10.56
CA ARG A 741 -30.52 2.85 11.00
C ARG A 741 -30.76 2.66 12.49
N VAL A 742 -30.69 1.43 12.98
CA VAL A 742 -30.82 1.11 14.42
C VAL A 742 -29.74 1.82 15.24
N PHE A 743 -28.51 1.84 14.78
CA PHE A 743 -27.41 2.54 15.46
C PHE A 743 -27.70 4.04 15.59
N ILE A 744 -28.12 4.72 14.51
CA ILE A 744 -28.44 6.17 14.56
C ILE A 744 -29.59 6.42 15.52
N ALA A 745 -30.67 5.64 15.44
CA ALA A 745 -31.85 5.78 16.32
C ALA A 745 -31.43 5.64 17.80
N GLN A 746 -30.62 4.64 18.15
CA GLN A 746 -30.14 4.45 19.52
C GLN A 746 -29.20 5.58 19.96
N LEU A 747 -28.30 6.05 19.09
CA LEU A 747 -27.39 7.15 19.39
C LEU A 747 -28.18 8.44 19.68
N LEU A 748 -29.12 8.80 18.81
CA LEU A 748 -29.95 9.97 19.00
C LEU A 748 -30.82 9.86 20.25
N GLY A 749 -31.42 8.69 20.51
CA GLY A 749 -32.14 8.42 21.73
C GLY A 749 -31.33 8.61 23.02
N ARG A 750 -30.06 8.23 23.01
CA ARG A 750 -29.13 8.45 24.15
C ARG A 750 -28.69 9.92 24.26
N LEU A 751 -28.43 10.59 23.15
CA LEU A 751 -28.05 12.00 23.15
C LEU A 751 -29.18 12.88 23.70
N THR A 752 -30.42 12.66 23.26
CA THR A 752 -31.57 13.44 23.67
C THR A 752 -32.00 13.25 25.13
N GLN A 753 -31.52 12.19 25.80
CA GLN A 753 -31.69 12.04 27.25
C GLN A 753 -30.91 13.10 28.05
N LYS A 754 -29.77 13.57 27.56
CA LYS A 754 -28.87 14.47 28.29
C LYS A 754 -28.70 15.85 27.66
N HIS A 755 -28.95 15.97 26.37
CA HIS A 755 -28.67 17.19 25.59
C HIS A 755 -29.83 17.53 24.67
N ASP A 756 -30.01 18.80 24.38
CA ASP A 756 -30.78 19.21 23.23
C ASP A 756 -30.03 18.93 21.97
N VAL A 757 -30.68 18.38 20.98
CA VAL A 757 -30.13 17.97 19.69
C VAL A 757 -30.84 18.68 18.58
N VAL A 758 -30.12 19.39 17.71
CA VAL A 758 -30.70 20.05 16.53
C VAL A 758 -30.34 19.24 15.28
N LEU A 759 -31.36 18.75 14.61
CA LEU A 759 -31.27 17.96 13.40
C LEU A 759 -31.19 18.87 12.17
N LEU A 760 -30.15 18.68 11.34
CA LEU A 760 -29.84 19.51 10.17
C LEU A 760 -30.40 18.94 8.85
N ASN A 761 -31.40 18.06 8.90
CA ASN A 761 -32.00 17.48 7.70
C ASN A 761 -32.81 18.56 6.97
N PRO A 762 -32.61 18.83 5.67
CA PRO A 762 -33.28 19.90 4.98
C PRO A 762 -34.73 19.57 4.57
N GLY A 763 -35.22 18.35 4.76
CA GLY A 763 -36.56 17.94 4.37
C GLY A 763 -36.80 17.77 2.87
N PHE A 764 -35.74 18.00 2.05
CA PHE A 764 -35.80 17.84 0.59
C PHE A 764 -34.41 17.33 0.04
N ALA A 765 -34.44 16.65 -1.08
CA ALA A 765 -33.22 16.15 -1.71
C ALA A 765 -32.57 17.23 -2.59
N THR A 766 -31.30 17.51 -2.35
CA THR A 766 -30.45 18.38 -3.20
C THR A 766 -29.36 17.60 -3.94
N ASP A 767 -29.10 16.36 -3.52
CA ASP A 767 -28.09 15.45 -4.08
C ASP A 767 -28.59 13.99 -4.01
N ASP A 768 -27.71 13.02 -4.17
CA ASP A 768 -27.99 11.58 -4.14
C ASP A 768 -27.96 10.97 -2.72
N HIS A 769 -28.03 11.79 -1.68
CA HIS A 769 -28.02 11.35 -0.29
C HIS A 769 -29.45 11.34 0.29
N TRP A 770 -29.69 10.36 1.17
CA TRP A 770 -30.96 10.23 1.89
C TRP A 770 -30.71 10.47 3.37
N ASP A 771 -31.41 11.47 3.93
CA ASP A 771 -31.30 11.82 5.35
C ASP A 771 -32.11 10.85 6.21
N PHE A 772 -31.60 10.56 7.43
CA PHE A 772 -32.32 9.77 8.43
C PHE A 772 -33.01 10.68 9.42
N THR A 773 -34.34 10.53 9.55
CA THR A 773 -35.19 11.32 10.47
C THR A 773 -35.82 10.36 11.49
N PRO A 774 -35.45 10.41 12.79
CA PRO A 774 -36.09 9.65 13.83
C PRO A 774 -37.42 10.32 14.26
N GLU A 775 -38.33 9.53 14.82
CA GLU A 775 -39.61 10.00 15.37
C GLU A 775 -39.63 9.86 16.91
N GLY A 776 -40.39 10.73 17.59
CA GLY A 776 -40.77 10.58 19.00
C GLY A 776 -39.69 10.87 20.05
N LEU A 777 -38.69 11.72 19.76
CA LEU A 777 -37.64 12.13 20.71
C LEU A 777 -37.96 13.55 21.25
N GLU A 778 -38.14 13.68 22.61
CA GLU A 778 -38.61 14.93 23.23
C GLU A 778 -37.64 16.12 23.12
N ARG A 779 -36.32 15.88 23.07
CA ARG A 779 -35.29 16.93 23.02
C ARG A 779 -34.60 17.00 21.64
N LEU A 780 -35.30 16.54 20.59
CA LEU A 780 -34.87 16.64 19.21
C LEU A 780 -35.60 17.81 18.55
N HIS A 781 -34.85 18.82 18.14
CA HIS A 781 -35.34 20.02 17.47
C HIS A 781 -35.04 19.92 15.98
N THR A 782 -35.93 20.37 15.13
CA THR A 782 -35.76 20.46 13.68
C THR A 782 -35.73 21.91 13.22
N VAL A 783 -35.07 22.17 12.12
CA VAL A 783 -34.98 23.51 11.48
C VAL A 783 -35.26 23.41 9.97
N ASP A 784 -35.90 22.34 9.54
CA ASP A 784 -36.21 22.04 8.12
C ASP A 784 -37.16 23.06 7.52
N ASP A 785 -38.09 23.60 8.33
CA ASP A 785 -39.01 24.67 7.94
C ASP A 785 -38.33 26.02 7.64
N LEU A 786 -37.11 26.22 8.14
CA LEU A 786 -36.27 27.40 7.85
C LEU A 786 -35.45 27.24 6.55
N MET A 787 -35.36 26.03 6.04
CA MET A 787 -34.50 25.72 4.90
C MET A 787 -35.27 25.76 3.57
N THR A 788 -34.68 26.44 2.61
CA THR A 788 -35.00 26.35 1.20
C THR A 788 -33.81 25.81 0.43
N PRO A 789 -33.98 25.34 -0.81
CA PRO A 789 -32.83 24.91 -1.60
C PRO A 789 -31.68 25.93 -1.68
N SER A 790 -31.99 27.24 -1.76
CA SER A 790 -31.01 28.33 -1.83
C SER A 790 -30.44 28.76 -0.48
N THR A 791 -31.06 28.38 0.65
CA THR A 791 -30.60 28.78 2.01
C THR A 791 -30.20 27.60 2.89
N ASN A 792 -30.35 26.36 2.40
CA ASN A 792 -30.16 25.18 3.26
C ASN A 792 -28.76 25.08 3.90
N LEU A 793 -27.68 25.34 3.14
CA LEU A 793 -26.31 25.30 3.67
C LEU A 793 -26.00 26.52 4.56
N GLU A 794 -26.67 27.66 4.32
CA GLU A 794 -26.58 28.83 5.20
C GLU A 794 -27.17 28.51 6.58
N ILE A 795 -28.43 28.01 6.63
CA ILE A 795 -29.10 27.65 7.90
C ILE A 795 -28.30 26.55 8.62
N GLN A 796 -27.87 25.50 7.93
CA GLN A 796 -27.04 24.47 8.51
C GLN A 796 -25.73 25.07 9.08
N THR A 797 -25.10 26.01 8.38
CA THR A 797 -23.87 26.69 8.86
C THR A 797 -24.14 27.53 10.11
N LYS A 798 -25.24 28.29 10.14
CA LYS A 798 -25.65 29.08 11.31
C LYS A 798 -25.83 28.18 12.53
N VAL A 799 -26.57 27.08 12.40
CA VAL A 799 -26.77 26.11 13.48
C VAL A 799 -25.45 25.47 13.91
N ILE A 800 -24.59 25.06 12.99
CA ILE A 800 -23.29 24.48 13.32
C ILE A 800 -22.40 25.49 14.08
N SER A 801 -22.37 26.75 13.67
CA SER A 801 -21.49 27.76 14.25
C SER A 801 -21.75 28.04 15.73
N ARG A 802 -23.00 27.84 16.20
CA ARG A 802 -23.45 28.02 17.59
C ARG A 802 -23.48 26.74 18.42
N ALA A 803 -23.33 25.58 17.78
CA ALA A 803 -23.42 24.28 18.45
C ALA A 803 -22.23 24.03 19.40
N LYS A 804 -22.50 23.30 20.48
CA LYS A 804 -21.47 22.80 21.39
C LYS A 804 -20.55 21.78 20.76
N ALA A 805 -21.11 20.93 19.91
CA ALA A 805 -20.42 19.94 19.11
C ALA A 805 -21.27 19.57 17.89
N TYR A 806 -20.63 18.97 16.90
CA TYR A 806 -21.29 18.34 15.76
C TYR A 806 -21.05 16.83 15.77
N ILE A 807 -22.13 16.07 15.51
CA ILE A 807 -22.06 14.61 15.36
C ILE A 807 -22.86 14.22 14.12
N GLY A 808 -22.28 13.44 13.23
CA GLY A 808 -23.01 13.01 12.02
C GLY A 808 -22.27 12.02 11.17
N THR A 809 -22.84 11.74 10.00
CA THR A 809 -22.19 10.86 9.02
C THR A 809 -20.87 11.46 8.53
N TYR A 810 -19.84 10.61 8.40
CA TYR A 810 -18.58 11.00 7.74
C TYR A 810 -18.86 11.42 6.29
N GLY A 811 -18.59 12.68 5.98
CA GLY A 811 -18.81 13.27 4.68
C GLY A 811 -18.50 14.76 4.63
N GLY A 812 -18.93 15.42 3.57
CA GLY A 812 -18.56 16.81 3.30
C GLY A 812 -18.87 17.81 4.42
N LEU A 813 -20.07 17.70 5.00
CA LEU A 813 -20.53 18.63 6.03
C LEU A 813 -19.75 18.47 7.35
N SER A 814 -19.30 17.27 7.67
CA SER A 814 -18.55 17.01 8.92
C SER A 814 -17.21 17.75 9.02
N TYR A 815 -16.69 18.25 7.90
CA TYR A 815 -15.46 19.07 7.90
C TYR A 815 -15.70 20.56 8.16
N LEU A 816 -16.95 21.03 8.14
CA LEU A 816 -17.29 22.44 8.30
C LEU A 816 -17.16 22.95 9.76
N PRO A 817 -17.63 22.19 10.79
CA PRO A 817 -17.69 22.68 12.17
C PRO A 817 -16.36 23.20 12.71
N PRO A 818 -15.18 22.53 12.50
CA PRO A 818 -13.93 23.02 13.04
C PRO A 818 -13.50 24.39 12.51
N PHE A 819 -13.94 24.79 11.31
CA PHE A 819 -13.70 26.13 10.80
C PHE A 819 -14.44 27.22 11.58
N TYR A 820 -15.47 26.85 12.35
CA TYR A 820 -16.20 27.73 13.28
C TYR A 820 -15.82 27.50 14.75
N GLY A 821 -14.77 26.72 15.03
CA GLY A 821 -14.34 26.40 16.40
C GLY A 821 -15.22 25.36 17.10
N VAL A 822 -16.01 24.60 16.38
CA VAL A 822 -16.90 23.55 16.90
C VAL A 822 -16.28 22.16 16.60
N SER A 823 -16.08 21.36 17.66
CA SER A 823 -15.54 19.99 17.49
C SER A 823 -16.51 19.10 16.75
N SER A 824 -16.01 18.27 15.83
CA SER A 824 -16.77 17.43 14.94
C SER A 824 -16.44 15.95 15.14
N LEU A 825 -17.48 15.13 15.34
CA LEU A 825 -17.40 13.67 15.36
C LEU A 825 -18.11 13.10 14.14
N ALA A 826 -17.34 12.50 13.24
CA ALA A 826 -17.81 11.91 12.01
C ALA A 826 -17.86 10.37 12.11
N LEU A 827 -18.99 9.75 11.82
CA LEU A 827 -19.22 8.32 11.99
C LEU A 827 -19.29 7.61 10.63
N TYR A 828 -18.65 6.46 10.52
CA TYR A 828 -18.71 5.60 9.35
C TYR A 828 -18.78 4.11 9.74
N SER A 829 -19.30 3.26 8.85
CA SER A 829 -19.40 1.81 9.05
C SER A 829 -18.70 0.99 7.97
N ARG A 830 -18.30 1.64 6.86
CA ARG A 830 -17.67 0.99 5.71
C ARG A 830 -16.36 1.68 5.33
N PRO A 831 -15.20 1.09 5.70
CA PRO A 831 -13.89 1.69 5.43
C PRO A 831 -13.58 1.92 3.95
N GLN A 832 -14.19 1.13 3.02
CA GLN A 832 -13.95 1.28 1.58
C GLN A 832 -14.46 2.62 1.01
N GLY A 833 -15.47 3.24 1.67
CA GLY A 833 -15.95 4.58 1.35
C GLY A 833 -15.13 5.70 2.00
N PHE A 834 -14.19 5.36 2.87
CA PHE A 834 -13.41 6.33 3.63
C PHE A 834 -12.22 6.89 2.81
N LEU A 835 -12.10 8.22 2.80
CA LEU A 835 -11.08 8.93 2.02
C LEU A 835 -9.94 9.44 2.91
N TYR A 836 -8.94 8.60 3.16
CA TYR A 836 -7.79 8.90 4.04
C TYR A 836 -7.06 10.20 3.73
N HIS A 837 -7.04 10.64 2.47
CA HIS A 837 -6.40 11.94 2.11
C HIS A 837 -7.13 13.14 2.66
N HIS A 838 -8.45 13.05 2.81
CA HIS A 838 -9.24 14.11 3.42
C HIS A 838 -9.02 14.15 4.92
N LEU A 839 -8.93 12.97 5.57
CA LEU A 839 -8.61 12.88 6.99
C LEU A 839 -7.20 13.42 7.26
N GLU A 840 -6.18 12.96 6.51
CA GLU A 840 -4.80 13.45 6.63
C GLU A 840 -4.72 14.98 6.55
N LEU A 841 -5.44 15.59 5.60
CA LEU A 841 -5.48 17.03 5.46
C LEU A 841 -6.25 17.70 6.61
N ALA A 842 -7.41 17.16 6.97
CA ALA A 842 -8.25 17.69 8.05
C ALA A 842 -7.51 17.66 9.40
N ASP A 843 -6.89 16.53 9.74
CA ASP A 843 -6.10 16.41 10.96
C ASP A 843 -5.01 17.46 11.03
N ARG A 844 -4.24 17.62 9.93
CA ARG A 844 -3.14 18.58 9.88
C ARG A 844 -3.62 20.03 9.97
N VAL A 845 -4.70 20.36 9.28
CA VAL A 845 -5.29 21.70 9.28
C VAL A 845 -5.84 22.05 10.66
N PHE A 846 -6.67 21.19 11.24
CA PHE A 846 -7.35 21.49 12.49
C PHE A 846 -6.42 21.43 13.70
N LEU A 847 -5.39 20.59 13.68
CA LEU A 847 -4.28 20.65 14.66
C LEU A 847 -3.59 22.00 14.67
N CYS A 848 -3.34 22.57 13.50
CA CYS A 848 -2.69 23.89 13.41
C CYS A 848 -3.64 25.04 13.79
N MET A 849 -4.94 24.90 13.53
CA MET A 849 -5.94 25.90 13.95
C MET A 849 -6.20 25.86 15.45
N ASN A 850 -6.00 24.72 16.10
CA ASN A 850 -5.96 24.46 17.54
C ASN A 850 -7.19 24.95 18.36
N ASP A 851 -8.36 25.08 17.76
CA ASP A 851 -9.60 25.54 18.44
C ASP A 851 -10.65 24.45 18.57
N ALA A 852 -10.67 23.52 17.64
CA ALA A 852 -11.64 22.43 17.59
C ALA A 852 -11.01 21.19 16.94
N THR A 853 -11.51 20.03 17.28
CA THR A 853 -11.03 18.76 16.78
C THR A 853 -11.96 18.20 15.70
N PHE A 854 -11.39 17.45 14.77
CA PHE A 854 -12.12 16.58 13.87
C PHE A 854 -11.76 15.13 14.20
N THR A 855 -12.76 14.30 14.47
CA THR A 855 -12.54 12.88 14.78
C THR A 855 -13.44 12.02 13.91
N ALA A 856 -12.90 11.01 13.25
CA ALA A 856 -13.67 10.05 12.48
C ALA A 856 -13.60 8.67 13.17
N ILE A 857 -14.76 8.05 13.44
CA ILE A 857 -14.87 6.78 14.17
C ILE A 857 -15.66 5.76 13.35
N ASP A 858 -15.12 4.53 13.27
CA ASP A 858 -15.85 3.37 12.79
C ASP A 858 -16.85 2.94 13.86
N ILE A 859 -18.14 2.89 13.51
CA ILE A 859 -19.17 2.51 14.49
C ILE A 859 -19.05 1.06 15.01
N ARG A 860 -18.30 0.21 14.30
CA ARG A 860 -18.03 -1.16 14.76
C ARG A 860 -17.13 -1.21 16.00
N ASP A 861 -16.38 -0.11 16.26
CA ASP A 861 -15.47 0.01 17.40
C ASP A 861 -16.11 0.81 18.56
N ILE A 862 -17.36 1.24 18.43
CA ILE A 862 -18.00 2.15 19.39
C ILE A 862 -18.26 1.48 20.74
N ASP A 863 -18.43 0.17 20.77
CA ASP A 863 -18.58 -0.59 22.02
C ASP A 863 -17.30 -0.56 22.86
N LEU A 864 -16.15 -0.61 22.20
CA LEU A 864 -14.84 -0.45 22.84
C LEU A 864 -14.70 0.97 23.41
N PHE A 865 -15.19 1.97 22.70
CA PHE A 865 -15.18 3.36 23.13
C PHE A 865 -16.04 3.56 24.40
N ASN A 866 -17.21 2.94 24.45
CA ASN A 866 -18.09 2.95 25.63
C ASN A 866 -17.45 2.30 26.87
N ILE A 867 -16.67 1.23 26.70
CA ILE A 867 -15.94 0.55 27.79
C ILE A 867 -14.84 1.47 28.35
N ILE A 868 -14.14 2.22 27.50
CA ILE A 868 -13.00 3.04 27.90
C ILE A 868 -13.44 4.35 28.56
N THR A 869 -14.51 4.96 28.07
CA THR A 869 -14.92 6.32 28.49
C THR A 869 -15.79 6.36 29.77
N GLY A 870 -16.28 5.22 30.23
CA GLY A 870 -17.19 5.19 31.40
C GLY A 870 -18.49 5.97 31.13
N GLU A 871 -18.96 6.79 32.08
CA GLU A 871 -20.22 7.53 31.95
C GLU A 871 -20.17 8.81 31.08
N GLY A 872 -19.05 9.13 30.44
CA GLY A 872 -18.89 10.34 29.66
C GLY A 872 -18.75 10.09 28.16
N PHE A 873 -19.80 10.28 27.36
CA PHE A 873 -19.74 10.11 25.89
C PHE A 873 -18.79 11.09 25.18
N PHE A 874 -18.43 12.21 25.84
CA PHE A 874 -17.48 13.20 25.30
C PHE A 874 -16.64 13.81 26.41
N PRO A 875 -15.31 13.80 26.32
CA PRO A 875 -14.46 14.58 27.21
C PRO A 875 -14.68 16.07 26.92
N THR A 876 -15.22 16.81 27.91
CA THR A 876 -15.23 18.28 27.87
C THR A 876 -13.82 18.79 28.16
N MET A 877 -13.10 19.24 27.14
CA MET A 877 -11.86 19.99 27.35
C MET A 877 -12.17 21.43 27.77
N PRO A 878 -11.49 21.99 28.80
CA PRO A 878 -11.69 23.38 29.20
C PRO A 878 -11.30 24.34 28.09
N ARG A 879 -12.15 25.32 27.79
CA ARG A 879 -11.95 26.38 26.79
C ARG A 879 -11.16 27.57 27.37
N GLU A 880 -10.16 27.41 28.21
CA GLU A 880 -9.42 28.54 28.73
C GLU A 880 -8.16 28.84 27.89
N GLY A 881 -8.16 30.01 27.28
CA GLY A 881 -6.96 30.81 26.97
C GLY A 881 -6.27 30.55 25.61
N ARG A 882 -6.98 30.56 24.47
CA ARG A 882 -6.27 30.47 23.15
C ARG A 882 -6.78 31.50 22.13
N ASP A 883 -6.19 32.67 22.21
CA ASP A 883 -6.44 33.75 21.23
C ASP A 883 -5.24 33.89 20.29
N LYS A 884 -5.09 32.96 19.31
CA LYS A 884 -4.14 33.13 18.21
C LYS A 884 -4.68 32.53 16.92
N ARG A 885 -4.89 33.37 15.95
CA ARG A 885 -5.21 32.97 14.56
C ARG A 885 -3.96 32.32 13.93
N VAL A 886 -4.04 31.06 13.57
CA VAL A 886 -2.98 30.38 12.80
C VAL A 886 -3.41 30.35 11.35
N VAL A 887 -2.62 30.96 10.49
CA VAL A 887 -2.79 30.91 9.04
C VAL A 887 -1.78 29.89 8.50
N LEU A 888 -2.27 28.84 7.85
CA LEU A 888 -1.44 27.87 7.14
C LEU A 888 -1.24 28.34 5.70
N GLY A 889 -0.08 28.80 5.38
CA GLY A 889 0.25 29.23 4.00
C GLY A 889 1.71 29.61 3.81
N GLY A 890 2.31 29.08 2.78
CA GLY A 890 3.66 29.41 2.31
C GLY A 890 4.79 28.59 2.93
N PRO A 891 5.92 28.42 2.19
CA PRO A 891 7.11 27.76 2.71
C PRO A 891 7.73 28.64 3.81
N GLY A 892 7.74 28.17 5.05
CA GLY A 892 8.36 28.81 6.20
C GLY A 892 7.45 29.14 7.38
N SER A 893 6.13 28.85 7.33
CA SER A 893 5.21 29.16 8.42
C SER A 893 4.85 27.97 9.34
N LEU A 894 5.38 26.78 9.07
CA LEU A 894 5.25 25.64 9.96
C LEU A 894 6.43 25.61 10.92
N ASP A 895 6.15 26.00 12.17
CA ASP A 895 7.06 25.79 13.29
C ASP A 895 7.02 24.27 13.61
N THR A 896 7.96 23.53 13.05
CA THR A 896 8.07 22.08 13.20
C THR A 896 8.16 21.66 14.66
N GLU A 897 8.82 22.45 15.50
CA GLU A 897 8.92 22.18 16.94
C GLU A 897 7.56 22.22 17.66
N LYS A 898 6.64 23.12 17.25
CA LYS A 898 5.30 23.19 17.86
C LYS A 898 4.39 22.07 17.41
N THR A 899 4.60 21.56 16.19
CA THR A 899 3.84 20.40 15.67
C THR A 899 4.30 19.12 16.37
N GLU A 900 5.61 18.98 16.63
CA GLU A 900 6.15 17.84 17.38
C GLU A 900 5.76 17.87 18.87
N GLN A 901 5.72 19.06 19.50
CA GLN A 901 5.24 19.21 20.87
C GLN A 901 3.73 18.91 21.00
N ALA A 902 2.91 19.37 20.05
CA ALA A 902 1.48 19.06 20.03
C ALA A 902 1.21 17.57 19.78
N GLN A 903 2.05 16.89 18.99
CA GLN A 903 1.98 15.44 18.80
C GLN A 903 2.49 14.66 20.02
N ALA A 904 3.47 15.19 20.74
CA ALA A 904 3.99 14.57 21.97
C ALA A 904 3.02 14.72 23.17
N GLU A 905 2.22 15.78 23.20
CA GLU A 905 1.19 16.00 24.22
C GLU A 905 -0.12 15.22 23.96
N MET A 906 -0.39 14.84 22.70
CA MET A 906 -1.49 13.92 22.38
C MET A 906 -1.04 12.47 22.61
N LYS A 907 -1.11 12.00 23.83
CA LYS A 907 -1.17 10.56 24.11
C LYS A 907 -2.50 10.02 23.57
N VAL A 908 -2.54 9.66 22.29
CA VAL A 908 -3.56 8.76 21.78
C VAL A 908 -3.33 7.43 22.50
N PRO A 909 -4.33 6.87 23.18
CA PRO A 909 -4.18 5.54 23.74
C PRO A 909 -3.80 4.57 22.62
N GLU A 910 -2.83 3.71 22.84
CA GLU A 910 -2.27 2.74 21.90
C GLU A 910 -3.32 1.79 21.26
N PHE A 911 -4.58 1.87 21.71
CA PHE A 911 -5.71 1.04 21.30
C PHE A 911 -6.58 1.60 20.16
N LEU A 912 -6.31 2.80 19.63
CA LEU A 912 -7.14 3.44 18.61
C LEU A 912 -6.51 3.43 17.20
N SER A 913 -5.72 2.44 16.88
CA SER A 913 -5.36 2.17 15.47
C SER A 913 -6.50 1.40 14.81
N PRO A 914 -7.01 1.82 13.66
CA PRO A 914 -8.04 1.08 12.94
C PRO A 914 -7.57 -0.34 12.66
N SER A 915 -8.41 -1.33 12.93
CA SER A 915 -8.14 -2.73 12.61
C SER A 915 -7.94 -2.85 11.09
N ALA A 916 -6.80 -3.41 10.71
CA ALA A 916 -6.46 -3.68 9.31
C ALA A 916 -7.21 -4.92 8.81
N ALA A 917 -8.50 -4.77 8.62
CA ALA A 917 -9.28 -5.71 7.81
C ALA A 917 -9.84 -4.92 6.62
N ASP A 918 -9.54 -5.40 5.42
CA ASP A 918 -10.16 -5.04 4.14
C ASP A 918 -9.55 -3.93 3.27
N GLU A 919 -8.23 -3.77 3.19
CA GLU A 919 -7.62 -3.18 1.99
C GLU A 919 -6.98 -4.23 1.04
N GLU A 920 -7.62 -5.37 0.88
CA GLU A 920 -7.27 -6.35 -0.15
C GLU A 920 -8.29 -6.39 -1.29
N HIS A 921 -8.47 -5.31 -2.00
CA HIS A 921 -8.94 -5.36 -3.39
C HIS A 921 -8.63 -4.04 -4.08
N ASP A 922 -7.54 -4.04 -4.79
CA ASP A 922 -7.29 -3.47 -6.11
C ASP A 922 -5.82 -3.04 -6.28
N GLU A 923 -5.02 -3.97 -6.31
CA GLU A 923 -3.79 -4.17 -7.08
C GLU A 923 -3.15 -5.42 -6.52
N ALA A 924 -3.81 -6.56 -6.81
CA ALA A 924 -3.22 -7.85 -6.60
C ALA A 924 -1.81 -7.80 -7.16
N SER A 925 -0.82 -7.90 -6.27
CA SER A 925 0.45 -8.42 -6.73
C SER A 925 0.09 -9.67 -7.50
N ASP A 926 0.49 -9.75 -8.74
CA ASP A 926 0.35 -10.88 -9.66
C ASP A 926 0.94 -12.21 -9.11
N ASP A 927 1.09 -12.35 -7.82
CA ASP A 927 1.54 -13.54 -7.12
C ASP A 927 0.39 -14.41 -6.61
N SER A 928 -0.88 -13.93 -6.68
CA SER A 928 -2.02 -14.78 -6.40
C SER A 928 -2.35 -15.62 -7.63
N VAL A 929 -2.12 -16.89 -7.53
CA VAL A 929 -2.53 -17.94 -8.46
C VAL A 929 -4.05 -17.89 -8.59
N LEU A 930 -4.56 -17.48 -9.76
CA LEU A 930 -5.90 -17.82 -10.17
C LEU A 930 -5.90 -19.32 -10.49
N ALA A 931 -6.68 -20.09 -9.76
CA ALA A 931 -7.03 -21.46 -10.13
C ALA A 931 -7.56 -21.47 -11.58
N PRO A 932 -7.25 -22.49 -12.39
CA PRO A 932 -7.86 -22.63 -13.69
C PRO A 932 -9.37 -22.85 -13.52
N PRO A 933 -10.21 -22.32 -14.41
CA PRO A 933 -11.65 -22.62 -14.40
C PRO A 933 -11.86 -24.14 -14.64
N PRO A 934 -12.90 -24.73 -14.06
CA PRO A 934 -13.21 -26.14 -14.27
C PRO A 934 -13.40 -26.40 -15.76
N GLY A 935 -12.80 -27.46 -16.26
CA GLY A 935 -12.92 -27.91 -17.64
C GLY A 935 -14.39 -28.16 -18.00
N ARG A 936 -14.83 -27.59 -19.10
CA ARG A 936 -15.99 -28.10 -19.81
C ARG A 936 -15.52 -29.34 -20.57
N GLU A 937 -16.10 -30.45 -20.22
CA GLU A 937 -16.16 -31.62 -21.12
C GLU A 937 -16.79 -31.21 -22.46
N HIS A 938 -16.07 -31.28 -23.50
CA HIS A 938 -16.29 -31.85 -24.80
C HIS A 938 -15.01 -31.72 -25.63
#